data_98f62e061307444cb7dda7709a261d8d
#
_entry.id   98f62e061307444cb7dda7709a261d8d
#
_cell.length_a   1.000
_cell.length_b   1.000
_cell.length_c   1.000
_cell.angle_alpha   90.00
_cell.angle_beta   90.00
_cell.angle_gamma   90.00
#
_symmetry.space_group_name_H-M   'P 1'
#
loop_
_entity.id
_entity.type
_entity.pdbx_description
1 polymer ?
#
loop_
_entity_poly.entity_id
_entity_poly.type
_entity_poly.pdbx_seq_one_letter_code
_entity_poly.pdbx_strand_id
1 'polypeptide(L)'
;MLRTYCQRRCRRTGCLPGWRTLTYRREAAGDLAGEITDVTDGAGREFRLVLTTQAQRAEEARTSSLSSSDSSRPLSASAFPDTLPGTEYGPDRGIRLSAVWLMHDPAYPESLPAAPLVRYTYTEAGELLAVYDRSNTQVRAFTYDAQHPGRMVAHRYAGRPEMRYRYDDTGRVVEQLNPAGLSYRYLYEQDRITVTDSLNRREVLHTEGGAGLKRVVKKELADGSVTRSGYDAAGRLTAQTDAAGRRTEYGLNVVSGDITDITTPDGRETKFYYNDGNQLTAVVYPDGLESRREYDEPGRLVSETSRSGETVRYRYDDAHSELPATTTDATGSTRQMTWSRYGQLLAFTDCSGYQTRYEYDRFGQMTAVHREEGISLYRHYDNRGRLTSVKDAQGRETQYEYNAAGDLTAVITPDGNRSETQYDAWGKAVSTTQGGLTRSMEYDAAGRVISLTNENGSHSDFSYDALDRLVQQGGFDGRTQRYHYDLTGKLTQSEDEGLVTLWHYDASDRITHRTVNGDPAEQWQYDGHGWLREISHLSEGHRVAVHYGYDDKGRLTGERQTVENPETGELLWQHETKHAYNEQGLANRVTPDSLPPVEWLTYGSGYLAGMKLGGTPLVEYTRDRLHRETVRTLAPDLDIRIPYATDPAGNRLPDPELHPDSTLTAWPDNRIAEDAHYVYHYDEYGRLTEKTDRIPTGVIRTDDERTHHYDSQHRLVFHTRIQHGEPLVESRYLYDPLGRRMAKRVWRRERDLTGWMSLSRKPE
;
A
#
# COMPACT_ATOMS: atom_id res chain seq x y z
N MET A 1 -9.32 -9.21 29.32
CA MET A 1 -8.14 -9.05 28.48
C MET A 1 -7.29 -7.81 28.82
N LEU A 2 -7.84 -6.62 29.00
CA LEU A 2 -7.09 -5.40 29.31
C LEU A 2 -6.27 -5.44 30.62
N ARG A 3 -6.76 -6.09 31.66
CA ARG A 3 -6.08 -6.17 32.97
C ARG A 3 -4.78 -7.01 32.92
N THR A 4 -4.76 -8.07 32.11
CA THR A 4 -3.63 -8.99 32.01
C THR A 4 -2.52 -8.41 31.10
N TYR A 5 -2.88 -7.63 30.09
CA TYR A 5 -1.91 -7.02 29.18
C TYR A 5 -1.14 -5.87 29.83
N CYS A 6 -1.81 -5.01 30.58
CA CYS A 6 -1.15 -3.95 31.35
C CYS A 6 -0.28 -4.50 32.50
N GLN A 7 -0.74 -5.51 33.26
CA GLN A 7 0.04 -6.05 34.37
C GLN A 7 1.28 -6.83 33.94
N ARG A 8 1.28 -7.51 32.79
CA ARG A 8 2.48 -8.23 32.30
C ARG A 8 3.53 -7.31 31.72
N ARG A 9 3.15 -6.22 31.07
CA ARG A 9 4.12 -5.23 30.58
C ARG A 9 4.66 -4.32 31.67
N CYS A 10 3.85 -3.93 32.65
CA CYS A 10 4.29 -3.13 33.79
C CYS A 10 5.22 -3.85 34.79
N ARG A 11 5.31 -5.18 34.75
CA ARG A 11 6.20 -5.94 35.62
C ARG A 11 7.60 -6.17 35.06
N ARG A 12 7.81 -5.97 33.74
CA ARG A 12 9.11 -6.23 33.07
C ARG A 12 9.86 -4.98 32.60
N THR A 13 9.16 -3.89 32.40
CA THR A 13 9.78 -2.59 32.11
C THR A 13 9.11 -1.58 33.01
N GLY A 14 9.85 -0.86 33.84
CA GLY A 14 9.27 0.16 34.70
C GLY A 14 8.28 1.01 33.91
N CYS A 15 7.02 1.07 34.38
CA CYS A 15 6.02 1.90 33.72
C CYS A 15 6.54 3.32 33.65
N LEU A 16 6.78 3.81 32.46
CA LEU A 16 7.08 5.22 32.24
C LEU A 16 5.86 6.02 32.72
N PRO A 17 5.96 6.88 33.72
CA PRO A 17 4.84 7.72 34.13
C PRO A 17 4.54 8.68 32.99
N GLY A 18 3.31 8.71 32.52
CA GLY A 18 2.90 9.60 31.45
C GLY A 18 1.56 9.20 30.85
N TRP A 19 1.31 9.68 29.67
CA TRP A 19 0.06 9.53 28.92
C TRP A 19 -0.32 8.12 28.46
N ARG A 20 0.43 7.11 28.84
CA ARG A 20 0.09 5.68 28.67
C ARG A 20 -0.57 5.06 29.90
N THR A 21 -0.91 5.83 30.90
CA THR A 21 -1.62 5.32 32.09
C THR A 21 -3.11 5.26 31.79
N LEU A 22 -3.75 4.19 32.24
CA LEU A 22 -5.20 4.07 32.33
C LEU A 22 -5.54 3.93 33.83
N THR A 23 -6.37 4.84 34.33
CA THR A 23 -6.89 4.79 35.69
C THR A 23 -8.34 4.33 35.65
N TYR A 24 -8.65 3.35 36.45
CA TYR A 24 -9.99 2.75 36.53
C TYR A 24 -10.65 3.10 37.81
N ARG A 25 -11.90 3.57 37.77
CA ARG A 25 -12.78 3.67 38.89
C ARG A 25 -13.73 2.49 38.88
N ARG A 26 -13.90 1.85 40.04
CA ARG A 26 -14.82 0.73 40.23
C ARG A 26 -16.01 1.17 41.08
N GLU A 27 -17.17 0.60 40.81
CA GLU A 27 -18.35 0.80 41.65
C GLU A 27 -18.14 0.18 43.02
N ALA A 28 -18.45 0.93 44.08
CA ALA A 28 -18.18 0.51 45.44
C ALA A 28 -19.28 -0.37 46.01
N ALA A 29 -20.53 -0.24 45.56
CA ALA A 29 -21.70 -0.90 46.12
C ALA A 29 -22.79 -1.17 45.10
N GLY A 30 -23.81 -1.94 45.45
CA GLY A 30 -24.95 -2.29 44.60
C GLY A 30 -24.67 -3.44 43.65
N ASP A 31 -25.52 -3.57 42.65
CA ASP A 31 -25.48 -4.69 41.68
C ASP A 31 -24.22 -4.67 40.78
N LEU A 32 -23.60 -3.53 40.64
CA LEU A 32 -22.37 -3.32 39.83
C LEU A 32 -21.10 -3.27 40.69
N ALA A 33 -21.18 -3.62 41.98
CA ALA A 33 -20.03 -3.57 42.88
C ALA A 33 -18.82 -4.36 42.33
N GLY A 34 -17.66 -3.69 42.28
CA GLY A 34 -16.42 -4.23 41.76
C GLY A 34 -16.22 -4.06 40.25
N GLU A 35 -17.25 -3.69 39.48
CA GLU A 35 -17.14 -3.44 38.05
C GLU A 35 -16.50 -2.09 37.75
N ILE A 36 -15.78 -2.01 36.60
CA ILE A 36 -15.20 -0.76 36.13
C ILE A 36 -16.29 0.07 35.47
N THR A 37 -16.53 1.28 36.00
CA THR A 37 -17.57 2.21 35.52
C THR A 37 -16.98 3.45 34.85
N ASP A 38 -15.76 3.83 35.19
CA ASP A 38 -15.11 4.97 34.58
C ASP A 38 -13.64 4.63 34.30
N VAL A 39 -13.15 5.21 33.21
CA VAL A 39 -11.76 5.07 32.76
C VAL A 39 -11.23 6.45 32.45
N THR A 40 -10.10 6.79 33.04
CA THR A 40 -9.35 8.01 32.70
C THR A 40 -8.06 7.63 31.99
N ASP A 41 -7.83 8.16 30.80
CA ASP A 41 -6.58 7.92 30.06
C ASP A 41 -5.48 8.90 30.47
N GLY A 42 -4.25 8.67 30.00
CA GLY A 42 -3.10 9.52 30.32
C GLY A 42 -3.17 10.94 29.76
N ALA A 43 -4.08 11.21 28.84
CA ALA A 43 -4.37 12.54 28.33
C ALA A 43 -5.41 13.30 29.17
N GLY A 44 -5.99 12.65 30.18
CA GLY A 44 -6.99 13.20 31.07
C GLY A 44 -8.42 13.14 30.52
N ARG A 45 -8.67 12.36 29.45
CA ARG A 45 -10.04 12.08 29.00
C ARG A 45 -10.71 11.11 29.93
N GLU A 46 -11.95 11.38 30.27
CA GLU A 46 -12.76 10.51 31.13
C GLU A 46 -13.89 9.87 30.35
N PHE A 47 -13.94 8.55 30.42
CA PHE A 47 -14.94 7.74 29.74
C PHE A 47 -15.82 7.06 30.81
N ARG A 48 -17.13 7.08 30.62
CA ARG A 48 -18.07 6.32 31.40
C ARG A 48 -18.53 5.09 30.67
N LEU A 49 -18.39 3.96 31.33
CA LEU A 49 -18.89 2.68 30.89
C LEU A 49 -20.29 2.45 31.53
N VAL A 50 -21.32 2.51 30.70
CA VAL A 50 -22.68 2.22 31.14
C VAL A 50 -22.89 0.72 31.08
N LEU A 51 -23.14 0.13 32.26
CA LEU A 51 -23.32 -1.31 32.40
C LEU A 51 -24.80 -1.61 32.69
N THR A 52 -25.27 -2.74 32.15
CA THR A 52 -26.62 -3.26 32.44
C THR A 52 -26.55 -4.61 33.12
N THR A 53 -27.45 -4.82 34.12
CA THR A 53 -27.66 -6.11 34.75
C THR A 53 -28.64 -6.95 33.92
N GLN A 54 -28.68 -8.24 34.18
CA GLN A 54 -29.66 -9.12 33.55
C GLN A 54 -31.13 -8.73 33.92
N ALA A 55 -31.36 -8.28 35.14
CA ALA A 55 -32.68 -7.82 35.58
C ALA A 55 -33.14 -6.58 34.79
N GLN A 56 -32.25 -5.63 34.53
CA GLN A 56 -32.56 -4.43 33.72
C GLN A 56 -32.91 -4.81 32.30
N ARG A 57 -32.13 -5.70 31.65
CA ARG A 57 -32.44 -6.18 30.29
C ARG A 57 -33.75 -6.94 30.20
N ALA A 58 -34.08 -7.74 31.21
CA ALA A 58 -35.34 -8.44 31.28
C ALA A 58 -36.53 -7.47 31.41
N GLU A 59 -36.39 -6.37 32.15
CA GLU A 59 -37.42 -5.34 32.27
C GLU A 59 -37.58 -4.52 30.97
N GLU A 60 -36.50 -4.18 30.31
CA GLU A 60 -36.53 -3.52 29.02
C GLU A 60 -37.22 -4.40 27.94
N ALA A 61 -36.97 -5.71 27.96
CA ALA A 61 -37.64 -6.66 27.08
C ALA A 61 -39.13 -6.74 27.34
N ARG A 62 -39.58 -6.69 28.62
CA ARG A 62 -41.01 -6.65 28.99
C ARG A 62 -41.68 -5.37 28.51
N THR A 63 -41.04 -4.21 28.71
CA THR A 63 -41.58 -2.92 28.28
C THR A 63 -41.69 -2.78 26.79
N SER A 64 -40.75 -3.34 26.02
CA SER A 64 -40.81 -3.38 24.57
C SER A 64 -41.85 -4.39 24.03
N SER A 65 -42.12 -5.48 24.75
CA SER A 65 -43.13 -6.48 24.39
C SER A 65 -44.56 -6.04 24.70
N LEU A 66 -44.75 -5.11 25.61
CA LEU A 66 -46.06 -4.50 25.92
C LEU A 66 -46.58 -3.61 24.76
N SER A 67 -45.73 -3.25 23.82
CA SER A 67 -46.10 -2.55 22.59
C SER A 67 -46.48 -3.49 21.45
N SER A 68 -46.25 -4.80 21.56
CA SER A 68 -46.67 -5.84 20.61
C SER A 68 -47.49 -6.89 21.35
N SER A 69 -48.75 -7.05 20.97
CA SER A 69 -49.74 -7.89 21.59
C SER A 69 -49.48 -9.40 21.43
N ASP A 70 -48.45 -9.91 22.11
CA ASP A 70 -48.29 -11.35 22.29
C ASP A 70 -47.75 -11.68 23.67
N SER A 71 -48.66 -11.92 24.62
CA SER A 71 -48.41 -12.00 26.04
C SER A 71 -48.28 -13.43 26.60
N SER A 72 -47.78 -14.39 25.83
CA SER A 72 -47.82 -15.80 26.27
C SER A 72 -46.53 -16.60 26.29
N ARG A 73 -45.35 -15.95 26.41
CA ARG A 73 -44.15 -16.70 26.71
C ARG A 73 -43.64 -16.42 28.14
N PRO A 74 -43.57 -17.43 29.00
CA PRO A 74 -42.87 -17.26 30.27
C PRO A 74 -41.39 -17.04 29.96
N LEU A 75 -40.83 -15.95 30.49
CA LEU A 75 -39.40 -15.66 30.45
C LEU A 75 -38.68 -16.81 31.19
N SER A 76 -38.02 -17.69 30.46
CA SER A 76 -37.18 -18.70 31.06
C SER A 76 -35.99 -18.01 31.75
N ALA A 77 -35.68 -18.46 32.99
CA ALA A 77 -34.45 -18.09 33.64
C ALA A 77 -33.28 -18.29 32.66
N SER A 78 -32.42 -17.30 32.57
CA SER A 78 -31.31 -17.28 31.62
C SER A 78 -30.57 -18.62 31.60
N ALA A 79 -30.45 -19.20 30.44
CA ALA A 79 -29.62 -20.36 30.16
C ALA A 79 -28.15 -19.99 29.88
N PHE A 80 -27.73 -18.78 30.28
CA PHE A 80 -26.32 -18.40 30.13
C PHE A 80 -25.47 -19.26 31.06
N PRO A 81 -24.41 -19.92 30.59
CA PRO A 81 -23.57 -20.74 31.46
C PRO A 81 -22.92 -19.85 32.52
N ASP A 82 -22.91 -20.34 33.77
CA ASP A 82 -22.28 -19.64 34.89
C ASP A 82 -20.79 -19.37 34.70
N THR A 83 -20.15 -20.14 33.78
CA THR A 83 -18.78 -19.93 33.38
C THR A 83 -18.66 -20.09 31.86
N LEU A 84 -17.99 -19.16 31.18
CA LEU A 84 -17.60 -19.34 29.80
C LEU A 84 -16.32 -20.19 29.73
N PRO A 85 -16.24 -21.21 28.84
CA PRO A 85 -15.02 -21.99 28.67
C PRO A 85 -13.82 -21.09 28.38
N GLY A 86 -12.72 -21.24 29.14
CA GLY A 86 -11.51 -20.44 29.00
C GLY A 86 -11.50 -19.11 29.75
N THR A 87 -12.50 -18.83 30.61
CA THR A 87 -12.47 -17.69 31.53
C THR A 87 -11.95 -18.12 32.88
N GLU A 88 -10.85 -17.53 33.32
CA GLU A 88 -10.27 -17.72 34.68
C GLU A 88 -10.90 -16.78 35.73
N TYR A 89 -12.01 -16.10 35.41
CA TYR A 89 -12.49 -14.95 36.15
C TYR A 89 -13.79 -15.19 36.96
N GLY A 90 -14.14 -16.42 37.15
CA GLY A 90 -15.33 -16.79 37.94
C GLY A 90 -16.64 -16.78 37.17
N PRO A 91 -17.79 -16.95 37.81
CA PRO A 91 -19.08 -17.05 37.15
C PRO A 91 -19.49 -15.74 36.47
N ASP A 92 -20.19 -15.87 35.34
CA ASP A 92 -20.78 -14.71 34.63
C ASP A 92 -21.95 -14.15 35.44
N ARG A 93 -21.81 -12.91 35.93
CA ARG A 93 -22.84 -12.19 36.69
C ARG A 93 -23.94 -11.60 35.81
N GLY A 94 -23.90 -11.83 34.49
CA GLY A 94 -24.88 -11.29 33.54
C GLY A 94 -24.76 -9.79 33.33
N ILE A 95 -23.67 -9.15 33.74
CA ILE A 95 -23.39 -7.72 33.53
C ILE A 95 -22.79 -7.51 32.17
N ARG A 96 -23.35 -6.55 31.44
CA ARG A 96 -22.92 -6.22 30.03
C ARG A 96 -22.68 -4.73 29.85
N LEU A 97 -21.70 -4.39 29.02
CA LEU A 97 -21.43 -3.02 28.63
C LEU A 97 -22.46 -2.59 27.57
N SER A 98 -23.28 -1.58 27.89
CA SER A 98 -24.33 -1.09 26.98
C SER A 98 -23.94 0.17 26.23
N ALA A 99 -23.07 1.00 26.82
CA ALA A 99 -22.60 2.22 26.13
C ALA A 99 -21.26 2.70 26.70
N VAL A 100 -20.53 3.45 25.88
CA VAL A 100 -19.33 4.19 26.29
C VAL A 100 -19.57 5.66 25.98
N TRP A 101 -19.46 6.50 27.00
CA TRP A 101 -19.60 7.95 26.91
C TRP A 101 -18.27 8.64 27.15
N LEU A 102 -17.97 9.68 26.38
CA LEU A 102 -16.91 10.63 26.69
C LEU A 102 -17.50 11.71 27.61
N MET A 103 -17.07 11.71 28.88
CA MET A 103 -17.60 12.59 29.93
C MET A 103 -16.78 13.86 30.13
N HIS A 104 -15.48 13.78 29.87
CA HIS A 104 -14.56 14.90 29.96
C HIS A 104 -13.45 14.77 28.92
N ASP A 105 -13.12 15.86 28.27
CA ASP A 105 -11.98 15.98 27.37
C ASP A 105 -11.29 17.33 27.63
N PRO A 106 -10.06 17.32 28.19
CA PRO A 106 -9.35 18.57 28.47
C PRO A 106 -9.08 19.45 27.25
N ALA A 107 -9.02 18.87 26.06
CA ALA A 107 -8.81 19.60 24.82
C ALA A 107 -10.10 20.26 24.28
N TYR A 108 -11.27 19.69 24.64
CA TYR A 108 -12.58 20.13 24.16
C TYR A 108 -13.62 20.17 25.29
N PRO A 109 -13.38 20.94 26.36
CA PRO A 109 -14.20 20.88 27.60
C PRO A 109 -15.65 21.30 27.39
N GLU A 110 -15.93 22.13 26.39
CA GLU A 110 -17.26 22.70 26.14
C GLU A 110 -17.99 22.04 24.97
N SER A 111 -17.38 21.06 24.30
CA SER A 111 -17.95 20.42 23.10
C SER A 111 -18.01 18.91 23.19
N LEU A 112 -18.48 18.41 24.34
CA LEU A 112 -18.66 16.97 24.54
C LEU A 112 -19.74 16.38 23.63
N PRO A 113 -19.58 15.11 23.19
CA PRO A 113 -20.60 14.44 22.39
C PRO A 113 -21.94 14.35 23.12
N ALA A 114 -23.03 14.65 22.41
CA ALA A 114 -24.39 14.50 22.95
C ALA A 114 -24.92 13.07 22.90
N ALA A 115 -24.14 12.15 22.32
CA ALA A 115 -24.48 10.73 22.18
C ALA A 115 -23.29 9.88 22.63
N PRO A 116 -23.50 8.60 22.99
CA PRO A 116 -22.40 7.71 23.31
C PRO A 116 -21.49 7.49 22.09
N LEU A 117 -20.22 7.24 22.34
CA LEU A 117 -19.24 6.90 21.29
C LEU A 117 -19.57 5.57 20.62
N VAL A 118 -20.11 4.64 21.38
CA VAL A 118 -20.56 3.33 20.93
C VAL A 118 -21.66 2.84 21.86
N ARG A 119 -22.62 2.12 21.31
CA ARG A 119 -23.73 1.52 22.05
C ARG A 119 -23.91 0.07 21.64
N TYR A 120 -24.19 -0.76 22.64
CA TYR A 120 -24.39 -2.20 22.48
C TYR A 120 -25.78 -2.58 22.97
N THR A 121 -26.45 -3.45 22.24
CA THR A 121 -27.70 -4.07 22.68
C THR A 121 -27.51 -5.57 22.81
N TYR A 122 -28.32 -6.18 23.68
CA TYR A 122 -28.19 -7.59 24.04
C TYR A 122 -29.54 -8.27 24.00
N THR A 123 -29.49 -9.58 23.80
CA THR A 123 -30.65 -10.43 24.09
C THR A 123 -30.93 -10.44 25.58
N GLU A 124 -32.09 -10.93 26.00
CA GLU A 124 -32.42 -11.11 27.44
C GLU A 124 -31.38 -11.99 28.13
N ALA A 125 -30.85 -13.00 27.47
CA ALA A 125 -29.81 -13.88 27.96
C ALA A 125 -28.41 -13.20 28.06
N GLY A 126 -28.26 -11.97 27.56
CA GLY A 126 -26.99 -11.23 27.60
C GLY A 126 -26.07 -11.52 26.41
N GLU A 127 -26.59 -12.08 25.34
CA GLU A 127 -25.85 -12.25 24.07
C GLU A 127 -25.84 -10.94 23.27
N LEU A 128 -24.72 -10.55 22.70
CA LEU A 128 -24.58 -9.31 21.93
C LEU A 128 -25.44 -9.34 20.68
N LEU A 129 -26.47 -8.47 20.63
CA LEU A 129 -27.42 -8.42 19.53
C LEU A 129 -27.02 -7.45 18.43
N ALA A 130 -26.58 -6.25 18.81
CA ALA A 130 -26.19 -5.22 17.87
C ALA A 130 -25.17 -4.25 18.44
N VAL A 131 -24.40 -3.63 17.55
CA VAL A 131 -23.47 -2.54 17.85
C VAL A 131 -23.87 -1.32 17.03
N TYR A 132 -23.93 -0.18 17.71
CA TYR A 132 -24.26 1.12 17.13
C TYR A 132 -23.08 2.07 17.30
N ASP A 133 -22.74 2.79 16.24
CA ASP A 133 -21.71 3.83 16.29
C ASP A 133 -22.24 5.14 16.92
N ARG A 134 -21.41 6.16 16.99
CA ARG A 134 -21.75 7.46 17.57
C ARG A 134 -22.87 8.21 16.82
N SER A 135 -23.16 7.85 15.58
CA SER A 135 -24.29 8.36 14.78
C SER A 135 -25.59 7.63 15.06
N ASN A 136 -25.57 6.66 15.97
CA ASN A 136 -26.65 5.72 16.24
C ASN A 136 -27.02 4.82 15.05
N THR A 137 -26.08 4.61 14.14
CA THR A 137 -26.22 3.66 13.02
C THR A 137 -25.84 2.26 13.49
N GLN A 138 -26.68 1.27 13.23
CA GLN A 138 -26.36 -0.13 13.49
C GLN A 138 -25.26 -0.60 12.55
N VAL A 139 -24.05 -0.79 13.06
CA VAL A 139 -22.88 -1.17 12.28
C VAL A 139 -22.61 -2.67 12.28
N ARG A 140 -23.12 -3.39 13.28
CA ARG A 140 -23.04 -4.85 13.36
C ARG A 140 -24.32 -5.41 13.99
N ALA A 141 -24.73 -6.60 13.53
CA ALA A 141 -25.83 -7.36 14.09
C ALA A 141 -25.48 -8.84 14.19
N PHE A 142 -26.02 -9.52 15.20
CA PHE A 142 -25.74 -10.92 15.49
C PHE A 142 -27.04 -11.68 15.73
N THR A 143 -27.05 -12.95 15.34
CA THR A 143 -28.18 -13.88 15.59
C THR A 143 -27.63 -15.14 16.25
N TYR A 144 -28.37 -15.66 17.22
CA TYR A 144 -27.96 -16.80 18.06
C TYR A 144 -28.91 -17.98 17.89
N ASP A 145 -28.38 -19.17 18.15
CA ASP A 145 -29.15 -20.42 18.14
C ASP A 145 -30.17 -20.41 19.33
N ALA A 146 -31.42 -20.68 19.00
CA ALA A 146 -32.49 -20.72 19.99
C ALA A 146 -32.40 -21.91 20.97
N GLN A 147 -31.74 -23.00 20.56
CA GLN A 147 -31.61 -24.24 21.37
C GLN A 147 -30.28 -24.34 22.09
N HIS A 148 -29.26 -23.63 21.62
CA HIS A 148 -27.91 -23.68 22.20
C HIS A 148 -27.44 -22.25 22.49
N PRO A 149 -27.69 -21.76 23.72
CA PRO A 149 -27.30 -20.42 24.11
C PRO A 149 -25.80 -20.13 23.89
N GLY A 150 -25.50 -18.92 23.44
CA GLY A 150 -24.15 -18.48 23.17
C GLY A 150 -23.59 -18.89 21.80
N ARG A 151 -24.27 -19.74 21.03
CA ARG A 151 -23.85 -20.05 19.67
C ARG A 151 -24.34 -18.99 18.70
N MET A 152 -23.42 -18.21 18.15
CA MET A 152 -23.73 -17.26 17.08
C MET A 152 -23.93 -18.00 15.76
N VAL A 153 -25.14 -17.92 15.20
CA VAL A 153 -25.49 -18.57 13.93
C VAL A 153 -25.45 -17.62 12.74
N ALA A 154 -25.45 -16.32 12.98
CA ALA A 154 -25.32 -15.33 11.92
C ALA A 154 -24.75 -14.01 12.44
N HIS A 155 -24.05 -13.28 11.57
CA HIS A 155 -23.70 -11.89 11.81
C HIS A 155 -23.68 -11.12 10.49
N ARG A 156 -23.81 -9.80 10.58
CA ARG A 156 -23.66 -8.91 9.44
C ARG A 156 -23.06 -7.57 9.87
N TYR A 157 -22.34 -6.96 8.93
CA TYR A 157 -21.95 -5.55 8.99
C TYR A 157 -22.96 -4.68 8.23
N ALA A 158 -23.05 -3.40 8.59
CA ALA A 158 -23.94 -2.46 7.91
C ALA A 158 -23.73 -2.49 6.38
N GLY A 159 -24.83 -2.58 5.63
CA GLY A 159 -24.79 -2.62 4.18
C GLY A 159 -24.20 -3.89 3.55
N ARG A 160 -23.88 -4.90 4.36
CA ARG A 160 -23.31 -6.18 3.91
C ARG A 160 -24.33 -7.32 4.07
N PRO A 161 -24.19 -8.40 3.27
CA PRO A 161 -24.99 -9.61 3.47
C PRO A 161 -24.66 -10.29 4.80
N GLU A 162 -25.59 -11.11 5.23
CA GLU A 162 -25.47 -11.89 6.45
C GLU A 162 -24.59 -13.13 6.23
N MET A 163 -23.57 -13.29 7.06
CA MET A 163 -22.78 -14.52 7.19
C MET A 163 -23.47 -15.47 8.13
N ARG A 164 -23.56 -16.76 7.77
CA ARG A 164 -24.24 -17.80 8.57
C ARG A 164 -23.30 -18.94 8.92
N TYR A 165 -23.57 -19.54 10.08
CA TYR A 165 -22.77 -20.63 10.65
C TYR A 165 -23.68 -21.77 11.07
N ARG A 166 -23.25 -23.00 10.76
CA ARG A 166 -23.86 -24.23 11.27
C ARG A 166 -22.84 -24.98 12.11
N TYR A 167 -23.32 -25.55 13.21
CA TYR A 167 -22.50 -26.23 14.20
C TYR A 167 -22.82 -27.73 14.27
N ASP A 168 -21.83 -28.52 14.68
CA ASP A 168 -22.04 -29.92 15.07
C ASP A 168 -22.53 -30.01 16.52
N ASP A 169 -22.82 -31.25 16.97
CA ASP A 169 -23.33 -31.51 18.32
C ASP A 169 -22.32 -31.12 19.43
N THR A 170 -21.03 -31.01 19.10
CA THR A 170 -19.97 -30.61 20.01
C THR A 170 -19.74 -29.10 20.04
N GLY A 171 -20.45 -28.33 19.24
CA GLY A 171 -20.33 -26.87 19.17
C GLY A 171 -19.22 -26.35 18.26
N ARG A 172 -18.70 -27.16 17.35
CA ARG A 172 -17.74 -26.72 16.34
C ARG A 172 -18.47 -26.31 15.07
N VAL A 173 -17.96 -25.25 14.40
CA VAL A 173 -18.49 -24.80 13.13
C VAL A 173 -18.19 -25.85 12.05
N VAL A 174 -19.23 -26.41 11.44
CA VAL A 174 -19.12 -27.36 10.30
C VAL A 174 -19.42 -26.73 8.97
N GLU A 175 -20.09 -25.58 8.94
CA GLU A 175 -20.40 -24.86 7.71
C GLU A 175 -20.41 -23.35 7.98
N GLN A 176 -19.79 -22.62 7.09
CA GLN A 176 -19.82 -21.16 7.02
C GLN A 176 -20.38 -20.75 5.66
N LEU A 177 -21.55 -20.10 5.66
CA LEU A 177 -22.22 -19.65 4.45
C LEU A 177 -21.98 -18.16 4.24
N ASN A 178 -21.44 -17.85 3.08
CA ASN A 178 -21.23 -16.50 2.59
C ASN A 178 -22.01 -16.31 1.29
N PRO A 179 -23.09 -15.49 1.25
CA PRO A 179 -23.96 -15.40 0.07
C PRO A 179 -23.29 -14.82 -1.17
N ALA A 180 -22.20 -14.06 -1.02
CA ALA A 180 -21.55 -13.36 -2.13
C ALA A 180 -20.05 -13.65 -2.25
N GLY A 181 -19.54 -14.62 -1.50
CA GLY A 181 -18.13 -15.02 -1.51
C GLY A 181 -17.98 -16.52 -1.31
N LEU A 182 -16.80 -16.93 -0.83
CA LEU A 182 -16.53 -18.33 -0.52
C LEU A 182 -17.31 -18.76 0.72
N SER A 183 -18.01 -19.88 0.60
CA SER A 183 -18.55 -20.65 1.70
C SER A 183 -17.65 -21.85 1.98
N TYR A 184 -17.61 -22.29 3.23
CA TYR A 184 -16.72 -23.35 3.68
C TYR A 184 -17.47 -24.44 4.39
N ARG A 185 -17.01 -25.69 4.22
CA ARG A 185 -17.39 -26.87 5.01
C ARG A 185 -16.18 -27.43 5.70
N TYR A 186 -16.35 -27.84 6.95
CA TYR A 186 -15.29 -28.38 7.79
C TYR A 186 -15.64 -29.79 8.24
N LEU A 187 -14.73 -30.73 7.99
CA LEU A 187 -14.81 -32.11 8.50
C LEU A 187 -13.71 -32.29 9.54
N TYR A 188 -14.10 -32.53 10.79
CA TYR A 188 -13.21 -32.73 11.89
C TYR A 188 -13.00 -34.22 12.14
N GLU A 189 -11.76 -34.67 12.06
CA GLU A 189 -11.33 -36.00 12.42
C GLU A 189 -10.33 -35.92 13.59
N GLN A 190 -9.88 -37.05 14.10
CA GLN A 190 -9.02 -37.05 15.28
C GLN A 190 -7.69 -36.33 15.06
N ASP A 191 -7.09 -36.50 13.89
CA ASP A 191 -5.74 -36.04 13.53
C ASP A 191 -5.74 -35.01 12.40
N ARG A 192 -6.91 -34.65 11.87
CA ARG A 192 -6.97 -33.75 10.72
C ARG A 192 -8.29 -32.99 10.63
N ILE A 193 -8.24 -31.89 9.93
CA ILE A 193 -9.40 -31.09 9.55
C ILE A 193 -9.39 -30.94 8.05
N THR A 194 -10.47 -31.32 7.39
CA THR A 194 -10.66 -31.10 5.95
C THR A 194 -11.53 -29.86 5.75
N VAL A 195 -11.02 -28.90 5.00
CA VAL A 195 -11.72 -27.67 4.63
C VAL A 195 -12.06 -27.72 3.15
N THR A 196 -13.33 -27.63 2.81
CA THR A 196 -13.80 -27.59 1.41
C THR A 196 -14.54 -26.28 1.19
N ASP A 197 -14.14 -25.51 0.20
CA ASP A 197 -14.83 -24.28 -0.16
C ASP A 197 -15.91 -24.49 -1.22
N SER A 198 -16.67 -23.43 -1.51
CA SER A 198 -17.77 -23.46 -2.49
C SER A 198 -17.32 -23.61 -3.95
N LEU A 199 -16.04 -23.50 -4.25
CA LEU A 199 -15.41 -23.85 -5.54
C LEU A 199 -14.92 -25.30 -5.58
N ASN A 200 -15.29 -26.13 -4.59
CA ASN A 200 -14.85 -27.51 -4.40
C ASN A 200 -13.32 -27.66 -4.24
N ARG A 201 -12.64 -26.62 -3.82
CA ARG A 201 -11.23 -26.71 -3.45
C ARG A 201 -11.11 -27.31 -2.06
N ARG A 202 -10.24 -28.31 -1.93
CA ARG A 202 -10.09 -29.08 -0.70
C ARG A 202 -8.69 -28.89 -0.13
N GLU A 203 -8.63 -28.55 1.14
CA GLU A 203 -7.41 -28.42 1.92
C GLU A 203 -7.50 -29.34 3.14
N VAL A 204 -6.44 -30.08 3.44
CA VAL A 204 -6.38 -30.98 4.59
C VAL A 204 -5.29 -30.51 5.55
N LEU A 205 -5.69 -30.21 6.77
CA LEU A 205 -4.81 -29.79 7.86
C LEU A 205 -4.56 -30.96 8.80
N HIS A 206 -3.37 -31.55 8.76
CA HIS A 206 -2.98 -32.59 9.70
C HIS A 206 -2.45 -31.97 10.98
N THR A 207 -2.96 -32.43 12.12
CA THR A 207 -2.67 -31.84 13.44
C THR A 207 -2.06 -32.85 14.39
N GLU A 208 -1.13 -32.38 15.21
CA GLU A 208 -0.55 -33.12 16.32
C GLU A 208 -0.67 -32.32 17.63
N GLY A 209 -0.68 -33.02 18.77
CA GLY A 209 -0.76 -32.45 20.11
C GLY A 209 -2.01 -32.85 20.87
N GLY A 210 -2.02 -32.55 22.16
CA GLY A 210 -3.13 -32.80 23.08
C GLY A 210 -4.23 -31.74 22.99
N ALA A 211 -5.34 -31.97 23.70
CA ALA A 211 -6.48 -31.07 23.75
C ALA A 211 -6.08 -29.62 24.06
N GLY A 212 -6.51 -28.70 23.23
CA GLY A 212 -6.21 -27.25 23.35
C GLY A 212 -4.83 -26.82 22.83
N LEU A 213 -3.94 -27.75 22.45
CA LEU A 213 -2.58 -27.45 21.98
C LEU A 213 -2.26 -28.09 20.62
N LYS A 214 -3.28 -28.44 19.85
CA LYS A 214 -3.07 -29.00 18.51
C LYS A 214 -2.43 -27.98 17.58
N ARG A 215 -1.42 -28.44 16.83
CA ARG A 215 -0.69 -27.65 15.82
C ARG A 215 -0.73 -28.34 14.46
N VAL A 216 -0.81 -27.54 13.41
CA VAL A 216 -0.78 -28.04 12.04
C VAL A 216 0.66 -28.40 11.67
N VAL A 217 0.92 -29.68 11.46
CA VAL A 217 2.25 -30.22 11.10
C VAL A 217 2.39 -30.52 9.62
N LYS A 218 1.29 -30.74 8.93
CA LYS A 218 1.24 -31.03 7.50
C LYS A 218 -0.02 -30.41 6.90
N LYS A 219 0.11 -29.82 5.74
CA LYS A 219 -0.98 -29.22 4.99
C LYS A 219 -1.00 -29.78 3.57
N GLU A 220 -2.09 -30.41 3.19
CA GLU A 220 -2.36 -30.79 1.81
C GLU A 220 -3.14 -29.68 1.15
N LEU A 221 -2.57 -29.05 0.12
CA LEU A 221 -3.16 -27.92 -0.57
C LEU A 221 -4.17 -28.38 -1.64
N ALA A 222 -4.95 -27.45 -2.14
CA ALA A 222 -6.02 -27.74 -3.11
C ALA A 222 -5.53 -28.34 -4.44
N ASP A 223 -4.27 -28.15 -4.81
CA ASP A 223 -3.62 -28.76 -5.98
C ASP A 223 -2.99 -30.12 -5.69
N GLY A 224 -3.12 -30.64 -4.46
CA GLY A 224 -2.53 -31.88 -4.00
C GLY A 224 -1.08 -31.76 -3.50
N SER A 225 -0.47 -30.58 -3.59
CA SER A 225 0.86 -30.36 -3.03
C SER A 225 0.83 -30.34 -1.50
N VAL A 226 1.98 -30.59 -0.88
CA VAL A 226 2.11 -30.80 0.56
C VAL A 226 3.16 -29.87 1.14
N THR A 227 2.81 -29.16 2.20
CA THR A 227 3.74 -28.39 3.03
C THR A 227 3.80 -28.98 4.45
N ARG A 228 4.91 -28.75 5.15
CA ARG A 228 5.12 -29.28 6.51
C ARG A 228 5.63 -28.16 7.43
N SER A 229 5.29 -28.29 8.72
CA SER A 229 5.79 -27.41 9.76
C SER A 229 6.30 -28.23 10.93
N GLY A 230 7.47 -27.86 11.46
CA GLY A 230 8.09 -28.46 12.62
C GLY A 230 8.06 -27.51 13.81
N TYR A 231 7.86 -28.07 15.01
CA TYR A 231 7.74 -27.29 16.26
C TYR A 231 8.66 -27.86 17.34
N ASP A 232 9.09 -27.02 18.24
CA ASP A 232 9.80 -27.43 19.46
C ASP A 232 8.84 -27.96 20.54
N ALA A 233 9.38 -28.39 21.67
CA ALA A 233 8.59 -28.91 22.79
C ALA A 233 7.64 -27.85 23.39
N ALA A 234 7.94 -26.56 23.25
CA ALA A 234 7.09 -25.45 23.67
C ALA A 234 6.04 -25.06 22.62
N GLY A 235 6.05 -25.76 21.45
CA GLY A 235 5.12 -25.52 20.35
C GLY A 235 5.44 -24.28 19.52
N ARG A 236 6.70 -23.85 19.50
CA ARG A 236 7.18 -22.74 18.67
C ARG A 236 7.69 -23.30 17.35
N LEU A 237 7.41 -22.56 16.23
CA LEU A 237 7.81 -22.98 14.91
C LEU A 237 9.34 -22.99 14.76
N THR A 238 9.92 -24.14 14.39
CA THR A 238 11.36 -24.32 14.18
C THR A 238 11.75 -24.68 12.75
N ALA A 239 10.81 -25.13 11.94
CA ALA A 239 11.06 -25.46 10.55
C ALA A 239 9.79 -25.37 9.70
N GLN A 240 9.98 -25.04 8.43
CA GLN A 240 8.95 -25.13 7.39
C GLN A 240 9.52 -25.83 6.17
N THR A 241 8.74 -26.75 5.60
CA THR A 241 9.06 -27.43 4.36
C THR A 241 8.04 -27.03 3.31
N ASP A 242 8.49 -26.49 2.20
CA ASP A 242 7.63 -26.06 1.10
C ASP A 242 7.14 -27.25 0.25
N ALA A 243 6.30 -26.96 -0.74
CA ALA A 243 5.71 -27.98 -1.60
C ALA A 243 6.73 -28.71 -2.48
N ALA A 244 7.91 -28.15 -2.70
CA ALA A 244 9.02 -28.82 -3.39
C ALA A 244 9.90 -29.68 -2.45
N GLY A 245 9.57 -29.77 -1.17
CA GLY A 245 10.33 -30.51 -0.16
C GLY A 245 11.55 -29.75 0.37
N ARG A 246 11.68 -28.45 0.08
CA ARG A 246 12.78 -27.61 0.55
C ARG A 246 12.49 -27.10 1.96
N ARG A 247 13.46 -27.24 2.84
CA ARG A 247 13.33 -26.95 4.26
C ARG A 247 14.02 -25.66 4.66
N THR A 248 13.28 -24.77 5.33
CA THR A 248 13.79 -23.60 6.02
C THR A 248 13.79 -23.87 7.51
N GLU A 249 14.89 -23.57 8.21
CA GLU A 249 15.03 -23.78 9.64
C GLU A 249 15.13 -22.46 10.39
N TYR A 250 14.51 -22.42 11.57
CA TYR A 250 14.50 -21.27 12.48
C TYR A 250 15.18 -21.66 13.79
N GLY A 251 16.27 -20.99 14.11
CA GLY A 251 16.87 -21.06 15.44
C GLY A 251 16.14 -20.12 16.38
N LEU A 252 15.84 -20.59 17.59
CA LEU A 252 15.09 -19.81 18.58
C LEU A 252 15.89 -19.71 19.88
N ASN A 253 15.78 -18.55 20.54
CA ASN A 253 16.23 -18.42 21.93
C ASN A 253 15.33 -19.30 22.82
N VAL A 254 15.94 -20.19 23.59
CA VAL A 254 15.20 -21.17 24.42
C VAL A 254 14.31 -20.52 25.49
N VAL A 255 14.65 -19.33 25.96
CA VAL A 255 13.90 -18.61 26.99
C VAL A 255 12.84 -17.70 26.41
N SER A 256 13.23 -16.79 25.51
CA SER A 256 12.33 -15.78 24.96
C SER A 256 11.49 -16.28 23.79
N GLY A 257 11.99 -17.27 23.03
CA GLY A 257 11.37 -17.73 21.79
C GLY A 257 11.65 -16.82 20.57
N ASP A 258 12.47 -15.79 20.75
CA ASP A 258 12.85 -14.92 19.65
C ASP A 258 13.72 -15.65 18.63
N ILE A 259 13.56 -15.34 17.34
CA ILE A 259 14.34 -15.95 16.26
C ILE A 259 15.79 -15.44 16.35
N THR A 260 16.74 -16.35 16.45
CA THR A 260 18.18 -16.07 16.46
C THR A 260 18.82 -16.26 15.10
N ASP A 261 18.30 -17.16 14.30
CA ASP A 261 18.80 -17.42 12.95
C ASP A 261 17.72 -18.03 12.07
N ILE A 262 17.85 -17.80 10.77
CA ILE A 262 17.06 -18.43 9.72
C ILE A 262 18.03 -19.02 8.72
N THR A 263 17.90 -20.33 8.47
CA THR A 263 18.69 -21.05 7.45
C THR A 263 17.76 -21.44 6.30
N THR A 264 18.06 -20.95 5.11
CA THR A 264 17.32 -21.27 3.89
C THR A 264 17.67 -22.68 3.38
N PRO A 265 16.86 -23.28 2.48
CA PRO A 265 17.14 -24.63 1.95
C PRO A 265 18.49 -24.77 1.24
N ASP A 266 19.01 -23.71 0.66
CA ASP A 266 20.32 -23.67 0.01
C ASP A 266 21.48 -23.31 0.97
N GLY A 267 21.19 -23.22 2.28
CA GLY A 267 22.19 -23.03 3.34
C GLY A 267 22.56 -21.59 3.63
N ARG A 268 21.89 -20.60 3.06
CA ARG A 268 22.10 -19.19 3.38
C ARG A 268 21.54 -18.89 4.79
N GLU A 269 22.29 -18.13 5.56
CA GLU A 269 21.97 -17.87 6.96
C GLU A 269 21.78 -16.37 7.22
N THR A 270 20.70 -16.04 7.92
CA THR A 270 20.44 -14.71 8.47
C THR A 270 20.45 -14.80 9.98
N LYS A 271 21.24 -13.96 10.66
CA LYS A 271 21.38 -13.96 12.12
C LYS A 271 20.76 -12.71 12.73
N PHE A 272 20.08 -12.91 13.87
CA PHE A 272 19.40 -11.86 14.62
C PHE A 272 20.00 -11.75 16.02
N TYR A 273 20.31 -10.53 16.44
CA TYR A 273 20.89 -10.24 17.74
C TYR A 273 19.97 -9.32 18.53
N TYR A 274 19.89 -9.57 19.83
CA TYR A 274 19.01 -8.87 20.75
C TYR A 274 19.78 -8.36 21.97
N ASN A 275 19.29 -7.28 22.58
CA ASN A 275 19.79 -6.79 23.86
C ASN A 275 19.13 -7.54 25.03
N ASP A 276 19.51 -7.20 26.26
CA ASP A 276 18.96 -7.81 27.47
C ASP A 276 17.45 -7.57 27.64
N GLY A 277 16.91 -6.55 26.98
CA GLY A 277 15.47 -6.25 26.92
C GLY A 277 14.69 -6.98 25.83
N ASN A 278 15.33 -7.95 25.15
CA ASN A 278 14.79 -8.67 23.99
C ASN A 278 14.41 -7.76 22.79
N GLN A 279 15.13 -6.66 22.62
CA GLN A 279 14.96 -5.78 21.48
C GLN A 279 16.02 -6.10 20.43
N LEU A 280 15.60 -6.13 19.15
CA LEU A 280 16.49 -6.42 18.04
C LEU A 280 17.53 -5.32 17.87
N THR A 281 18.82 -5.69 17.97
CA THR A 281 19.94 -4.75 17.83
C THR A 281 20.69 -4.86 16.52
N ALA A 282 20.73 -6.05 15.93
CA ALA A 282 21.41 -6.27 14.66
C ALA A 282 20.79 -7.44 13.88
N VAL A 283 20.90 -7.35 12.57
CA VAL A 283 20.62 -8.44 11.63
C VAL A 283 21.80 -8.58 10.70
N VAL A 284 22.39 -9.76 10.63
CA VAL A 284 23.47 -10.10 9.69
C VAL A 284 22.86 -10.93 8.56
N TYR A 285 22.93 -10.40 7.34
CA TYR A 285 22.33 -11.01 6.15
C TYR A 285 23.28 -12.01 5.47
N PRO A 286 22.76 -12.89 4.58
CA PRO A 286 23.58 -13.88 3.88
C PRO A 286 24.71 -13.30 3.03
N ASP A 287 24.58 -12.06 2.55
CA ASP A 287 25.60 -11.34 1.80
C ASP A 287 26.72 -10.74 2.68
N GLY A 288 26.65 -10.92 4.01
CA GLY A 288 27.59 -10.39 4.99
C GLY A 288 27.30 -8.94 5.41
N LEU A 289 26.32 -8.29 4.83
CA LEU A 289 25.91 -6.94 5.23
C LEU A 289 25.09 -7.02 6.52
N GLU A 290 25.10 -5.92 7.26
CA GLU A 290 24.51 -5.83 8.58
C GLU A 290 23.64 -4.58 8.70
N SER A 291 22.47 -4.73 9.33
CA SER A 291 21.67 -3.61 9.82
C SER A 291 21.73 -3.55 11.34
N ARG A 292 21.67 -2.35 11.92
CA ARG A 292 21.79 -2.13 13.36
C ARG A 292 20.71 -1.21 13.90
N ARG A 293 20.36 -1.42 15.18
CA ARG A 293 19.46 -0.58 15.96
C ARG A 293 20.04 -0.34 17.33
N GLU A 294 19.93 0.90 17.79
CA GLU A 294 20.33 1.30 19.14
C GLU A 294 19.13 1.87 19.88
N TYR A 295 19.09 1.61 21.18
CA TYR A 295 18.00 2.02 22.06
C TYR A 295 18.53 2.80 23.24
N ASP A 296 17.73 3.74 23.77
CA ASP A 296 18.06 4.43 25.01
C ASP A 296 17.75 3.57 26.23
N GLU A 297 18.05 4.08 27.44
CA GLU A 297 17.83 3.37 28.69
C GLU A 297 16.33 2.97 28.88
N PRO A 298 15.34 3.83 28.56
CA PRO A 298 13.94 3.43 28.60
C PRO A 298 13.50 2.42 27.53
N GLY A 299 14.36 2.12 26.55
CA GLY A 299 14.09 1.16 25.48
C GLY A 299 13.50 1.75 24.21
N ARG A 300 13.62 3.07 24.00
CA ARG A 300 13.17 3.72 22.76
C ARG A 300 14.26 3.68 21.70
N LEU A 301 13.85 3.52 20.44
CA LEU A 301 14.79 3.51 19.32
C LEU A 301 15.44 4.89 19.14
N VAL A 302 16.75 4.98 19.20
CA VAL A 302 17.50 6.24 19.02
C VAL A 302 18.32 6.26 17.74
N SER A 303 18.61 5.10 17.16
CA SER A 303 19.39 4.99 15.93
C SER A 303 19.03 3.73 15.17
N GLU A 304 18.94 3.86 13.86
CA GLU A 304 18.71 2.74 12.94
C GLU A 304 19.66 2.89 11.75
N THR A 305 20.50 1.88 11.53
CA THR A 305 21.46 1.84 10.42
C THR A 305 21.00 0.76 9.44
N SER A 306 20.83 1.14 8.17
CA SER A 306 20.44 0.21 7.09
C SER A 306 21.59 -0.72 6.69
N ARG A 307 21.29 -1.72 5.85
CA ARG A 307 22.29 -2.62 5.25
C ARG A 307 23.37 -1.88 4.49
N SER A 308 23.04 -0.79 3.83
CA SER A 308 23.95 0.06 3.05
C SER A 308 24.70 1.07 3.90
N GLY A 309 24.47 1.11 5.22
CA GLY A 309 25.20 1.90 6.18
C GLY A 309 24.63 3.31 6.43
N GLU A 310 23.48 3.65 5.84
CA GLU A 310 22.79 4.91 6.13
C GLU A 310 22.16 4.85 7.53
N THR A 311 22.39 5.88 8.31
CA THR A 311 21.90 5.96 9.69
C THR A 311 20.85 7.04 9.84
N VAL A 312 19.70 6.67 10.40
CA VAL A 312 18.65 7.58 10.87
C VAL A 312 18.68 7.64 12.38
N ARG A 313 18.63 8.86 12.94
CA ARG A 313 18.64 9.09 14.39
C ARG A 313 17.36 9.72 14.86
N TYR A 314 16.94 9.33 16.06
CA TYR A 314 15.71 9.79 16.71
C TYR A 314 16.07 10.43 18.05
N ARG A 315 15.48 11.58 18.32
CA ARG A 315 15.61 12.26 19.63
C ARG A 315 14.23 12.49 20.21
N TYR A 316 14.11 12.33 21.51
CA TYR A 316 12.88 12.48 22.27
C TYR A 316 13.05 13.63 23.26
N ASP A 317 12.13 14.60 23.25
CA ASP A 317 12.18 15.75 24.17
C ASP A 317 11.44 15.45 25.47
N ASP A 318 10.41 14.58 25.43
CA ASP A 318 9.68 14.14 26.62
C ASP A 318 10.22 12.80 27.09
N ALA A 319 10.68 12.74 28.36
CA ALA A 319 11.17 11.50 28.96
C ALA A 319 10.11 10.37 28.99
N HIS A 320 8.85 10.71 28.84
CA HIS A 320 7.74 9.77 28.91
C HIS A 320 7.09 9.46 27.56
N SER A 321 7.52 10.12 26.47
CA SER A 321 7.02 9.91 25.14
C SER A 321 7.81 8.85 24.36
N GLU A 322 7.12 7.99 23.64
CA GLU A 322 7.74 7.09 22.64
C GLU A 322 7.72 7.68 21.23
N LEU A 323 7.22 8.90 21.07
CA LEU A 323 7.18 9.59 19.80
C LEU A 323 8.37 10.54 19.68
N PRO A 324 9.17 10.42 18.61
CA PRO A 324 10.36 11.24 18.47
C PRO A 324 10.00 12.70 18.21
N ALA A 325 10.69 13.61 18.89
CA ALA A 325 10.59 15.04 18.64
C ALA A 325 11.44 15.48 17.46
N THR A 326 12.53 14.76 17.20
CA THR A 326 13.45 15.05 16.10
C THR A 326 13.89 13.77 15.43
N THR A 327 13.88 13.79 14.09
CA THR A 327 14.46 12.73 13.26
C THR A 327 15.58 13.34 12.42
N THR A 328 16.76 12.73 12.46
CA THR A 328 17.90 13.11 11.62
C THR A 328 18.13 11.99 10.61
N ASP A 329 18.01 12.29 9.32
CA ASP A 329 18.22 11.29 8.27
C ASP A 329 19.72 11.08 7.95
N ALA A 330 19.98 10.17 7.02
CA ALA A 330 21.35 9.80 6.64
C ALA A 330 22.14 10.97 6.00
N THR A 331 21.47 12.00 5.49
CA THR A 331 22.10 13.20 4.96
C THR A 331 22.49 14.21 6.03
N GLY A 332 22.13 13.96 7.29
CA GLY A 332 22.30 14.88 8.40
C GLY A 332 21.18 15.93 8.50
N SER A 333 20.18 15.86 7.63
CA SER A 333 19.03 16.77 7.66
C SER A 333 18.08 16.38 8.78
N THR A 334 17.60 17.39 9.50
CA THR A 334 16.73 17.20 10.67
C THR A 334 15.29 17.60 10.37
N ARG A 335 14.36 16.86 10.95
CA ARG A 335 12.94 17.15 10.97
C ARG A 335 12.46 17.20 12.40
N GLN A 336 11.59 18.16 12.71
CA GLN A 336 11.06 18.34 14.06
C GLN A 336 9.56 18.05 14.08
N MET A 337 9.10 17.43 15.15
CA MET A 337 7.70 17.03 15.33
C MET A 337 7.24 17.45 16.73
N THR A 338 6.03 17.99 16.79
CA THR A 338 5.37 18.33 18.05
C THR A 338 4.10 17.49 18.16
N TRP A 339 3.92 16.84 19.31
CA TRP A 339 2.84 15.88 19.54
C TRP A 339 1.89 16.36 20.63
N SER A 340 0.61 16.05 20.44
CA SER A 340 -0.40 16.22 21.49
C SER A 340 -0.26 15.12 22.54
N ARG A 341 -0.97 15.28 23.66
CA ARG A 341 -1.10 14.23 24.70
C ARG A 341 -1.80 12.97 24.19
N TYR A 342 -2.52 13.07 23.06
CA TYR A 342 -3.18 11.94 22.40
C TYR A 342 -2.26 11.22 21.41
N GLY A 343 -1.03 11.68 21.23
CA GLY A 343 -0.10 11.14 20.21
C GLY A 343 -0.40 11.60 18.79
N GLN A 344 -1.14 12.71 18.63
CA GLN A 344 -1.41 13.32 17.34
C GLN A 344 -0.34 14.32 16.98
N LEU A 345 0.08 14.32 15.71
CA LEU A 345 1.06 15.28 15.21
C LEU A 345 0.43 16.68 15.13
N LEU A 346 0.91 17.63 15.92
CA LEU A 346 0.43 19.02 15.93
C LEU A 346 1.20 19.91 14.97
N ALA A 347 2.51 19.69 14.87
CA ALA A 347 3.38 20.46 14.00
C ALA A 347 4.51 19.58 13.46
N PHE A 348 4.88 19.84 12.23
CA PHE A 348 6.00 19.22 11.56
C PHE A 348 6.85 20.31 10.92
N THR A 349 8.14 20.33 11.21
CA THR A 349 9.10 21.22 10.58
C THR A 349 10.08 20.39 9.76
N ASP A 350 10.17 20.67 8.48
CA ASP A 350 11.05 19.94 7.57
C ASP A 350 12.51 20.39 7.68
N CYS A 351 13.37 19.81 6.84
CA CYS A 351 14.79 20.12 6.83
C CYS A 351 15.12 21.55 6.39
N SER A 352 14.21 22.27 5.76
CA SER A 352 14.34 23.66 5.36
C SER A 352 13.81 24.65 6.40
N GLY A 353 13.26 24.17 7.50
CA GLY A 353 12.59 24.96 8.51
C GLY A 353 11.15 25.33 8.17
N TYR A 354 10.59 24.75 7.11
CA TYR A 354 9.18 24.95 6.74
C TYR A 354 8.25 24.21 7.70
N GLN A 355 7.32 24.92 8.31
CA GLN A 355 6.41 24.38 9.31
C GLN A 355 5.04 24.09 8.74
N THR A 356 4.52 22.89 9.04
CA THR A 356 3.14 22.48 8.81
C THR A 356 2.48 22.22 10.15
N ARG A 357 1.28 22.78 10.37
CA ARG A 357 0.49 22.57 11.58
C ARG A 357 -0.79 21.82 11.25
N TYR A 358 -1.25 21.01 12.19
CA TYR A 358 -2.41 20.14 12.05
C TYR A 358 -3.43 20.41 13.14
N GLU A 359 -4.69 20.41 12.77
CA GLU A 359 -5.83 20.53 13.70
C GLU A 359 -6.69 19.28 13.63
N TYR A 360 -7.27 18.91 14.77
CA TYR A 360 -8.09 17.71 14.91
C TYR A 360 -9.40 18.07 15.60
N ASP A 361 -10.44 17.28 15.32
CA ASP A 361 -11.69 17.37 16.08
C ASP A 361 -11.64 16.52 17.36
N ARG A 362 -12.72 16.58 18.13
CA ARG A 362 -12.85 15.82 19.40
C ARG A 362 -12.83 14.29 19.20
N PHE A 363 -12.98 13.79 18.00
CA PHE A 363 -12.90 12.37 17.67
C PHE A 363 -11.53 11.97 17.14
N GLY A 364 -10.57 12.86 17.13
CA GLY A 364 -9.21 12.62 16.64
C GLY A 364 -9.06 12.64 15.12
N GLN A 365 -10.06 13.15 14.40
CA GLN A 365 -10.02 13.28 12.95
C GLN A 365 -9.34 14.59 12.56
N MET A 366 -8.45 14.55 11.59
CA MET A 366 -7.74 15.74 11.11
C MET A 366 -8.70 16.66 10.33
N THR A 367 -8.93 17.87 10.85
CA THR A 367 -9.85 18.86 10.26
C THR A 367 -9.15 19.92 9.42
N ALA A 368 -7.89 20.21 9.71
CA ALA A 368 -7.13 21.21 8.96
C ALA A 368 -5.63 20.90 8.92
N VAL A 369 -5.02 21.30 7.82
CA VAL A 369 -3.58 21.34 7.63
C VAL A 369 -3.21 22.77 7.26
N HIS A 370 -2.38 23.41 8.07
CA HIS A 370 -1.92 24.79 7.84
C HIS A 370 -0.43 24.77 7.49
N ARG A 371 -0.12 25.26 6.33
CA ARG A 371 1.24 25.49 5.87
C ARG A 371 1.58 26.97 5.99
N GLU A 372 2.84 27.32 5.83
CA GLU A 372 3.27 28.70 5.78
C GLU A 372 2.62 29.43 4.59
N GLU A 373 2.67 30.76 4.60
CA GLU A 373 2.11 31.62 3.54
C GLU A 373 0.58 31.53 3.39
N GLY A 374 -0.12 31.09 4.44
CA GLY A 374 -1.59 31.01 4.43
C GLY A 374 -2.16 29.86 3.60
N ILE A 375 -1.34 28.89 3.22
CA ILE A 375 -1.76 27.70 2.51
C ILE A 375 -2.44 26.75 3.50
N SER A 376 -3.74 26.63 3.43
CA SER A 376 -4.53 25.77 4.32
C SER A 376 -5.41 24.80 3.54
N LEU A 377 -5.56 23.61 4.09
CA LEU A 377 -6.43 22.55 3.58
C LEU A 377 -7.38 22.15 4.70
N TYR A 378 -8.67 22.07 4.40
CA TYR A 378 -9.71 21.73 5.36
C TYR A 378 -10.41 20.41 4.98
N ARG A 379 -10.73 19.61 5.99
CA ARG A 379 -11.45 18.35 5.85
C ARG A 379 -12.73 18.37 6.67
N HIS A 380 -13.80 17.89 6.08
CA HIS A 380 -15.10 17.75 6.74
C HIS A 380 -15.51 16.29 6.77
N TYR A 381 -16.15 15.92 7.88
CA TYR A 381 -16.56 14.54 8.14
C TYR A 381 -18.05 14.48 8.47
N ASP A 382 -18.68 13.37 8.16
CA ASP A 382 -20.04 13.11 8.59
C ASP A 382 -20.07 12.55 10.04
N ASN A 383 -21.27 12.32 10.56
CA ASN A 383 -21.45 11.80 11.91
C ASN A 383 -20.89 10.37 12.11
N ARG A 384 -20.67 9.62 11.05
CA ARG A 384 -20.02 8.30 11.07
C ARG A 384 -18.49 8.38 10.98
N GLY A 385 -17.94 9.56 10.84
CA GLY A 385 -16.51 9.78 10.73
C GLY A 385 -15.93 9.58 9.33
N ARG A 386 -16.76 9.60 8.29
CA ARG A 386 -16.32 9.48 6.91
C ARG A 386 -16.04 10.87 6.34
N LEU A 387 -14.96 10.98 5.54
CA LEU A 387 -14.56 12.21 4.89
C LEU A 387 -15.58 12.60 3.81
N THR A 388 -16.28 13.70 3.99
CA THR A 388 -17.31 14.18 3.04
C THR A 388 -16.79 15.23 2.08
N SER A 389 -15.81 16.05 2.49
CA SER A 389 -15.19 17.01 1.60
C SER A 389 -13.77 17.40 2.03
N VAL A 390 -13.01 17.85 1.04
CA VAL A 390 -11.70 18.47 1.22
C VAL A 390 -11.72 19.79 0.49
N LYS A 391 -11.39 20.88 1.20
CA LYS A 391 -11.27 22.21 0.66
C LYS A 391 -9.80 22.59 0.55
N ASP A 392 -9.32 22.92 -0.64
CA ASP A 392 -7.94 23.29 -0.87
C ASP A 392 -7.63 24.76 -0.50
N ALA A 393 -6.38 25.14 -0.66
CA ALA A 393 -5.90 26.49 -0.33
C ALA A 393 -6.56 27.60 -1.14
N GLN A 394 -7.14 27.30 -2.29
CA GLN A 394 -7.89 28.25 -3.13
C GLN A 394 -9.39 28.26 -2.82
N GLY A 395 -9.84 27.48 -1.84
CA GLY A 395 -11.24 27.32 -1.51
C GLY A 395 -12.02 26.39 -2.44
N ARG A 396 -11.33 25.66 -3.32
CA ARG A 396 -11.95 24.66 -4.19
C ARG A 396 -12.24 23.40 -3.38
N GLU A 397 -13.40 22.83 -3.61
CA GLU A 397 -13.90 21.72 -2.80
C GLU A 397 -14.05 20.45 -3.61
N THR A 398 -13.48 19.36 -3.10
CA THR A 398 -13.71 17.99 -3.57
C THR A 398 -14.66 17.30 -2.61
N GLN A 399 -15.74 16.71 -3.10
CA GLN A 399 -16.77 16.04 -2.31
C GLN A 399 -16.73 14.55 -2.49
N TYR A 400 -17.09 13.82 -1.43
CA TYR A 400 -17.09 12.36 -1.37
C TYR A 400 -18.44 11.84 -0.90
N GLU A 401 -18.95 10.81 -1.57
CA GLU A 401 -20.21 10.14 -1.21
C GLU A 401 -19.97 8.67 -0.92
N TYR A 402 -20.76 8.11 -0.02
CA TYR A 402 -20.62 6.74 0.46
C TYR A 402 -21.95 6.01 0.47
N ASN A 403 -21.90 4.69 0.32
CA ASN A 403 -23.06 3.82 0.57
C ASN A 403 -23.17 3.48 2.08
N ALA A 404 -24.19 2.70 2.44
CA ALA A 404 -24.45 2.29 3.82
C ALA A 404 -23.30 1.46 4.44
N ALA A 405 -22.51 0.76 3.62
CA ALA A 405 -21.37 -0.03 4.05
C ALA A 405 -20.09 0.80 4.23
N GLY A 406 -20.09 2.08 3.82
CA GLY A 406 -18.93 2.95 3.87
C GLY A 406 -18.04 2.89 2.63
N ASP A 407 -18.49 2.25 1.56
CA ASP A 407 -17.76 2.24 0.29
C ASP A 407 -17.90 3.59 -0.41
N LEU A 408 -16.81 4.13 -0.96
CA LEU A 408 -16.79 5.40 -1.67
C LEU A 408 -17.50 5.26 -3.03
N THR A 409 -18.70 5.82 -3.15
CA THR A 409 -19.54 5.68 -4.35
C THR A 409 -19.34 6.79 -5.36
N ALA A 410 -18.93 7.98 -4.92
CA ALA A 410 -18.67 9.10 -5.81
C ALA A 410 -17.60 10.05 -5.28
N VAL A 411 -16.84 10.62 -6.21
CA VAL A 411 -15.94 11.74 -5.99
C VAL A 411 -16.36 12.85 -6.94
N ILE A 412 -16.61 14.05 -6.42
CA ILE A 412 -16.99 15.23 -7.19
C ILE A 412 -15.85 16.22 -7.05
N THR A 413 -15.14 16.48 -8.14
CA THR A 413 -14.04 17.43 -8.20
C THR A 413 -14.54 18.88 -8.25
N PRO A 414 -13.70 19.89 -7.95
CA PRO A 414 -14.12 21.28 -7.91
C PRO A 414 -14.70 21.83 -9.22
N ASP A 415 -14.33 21.24 -10.34
CA ASP A 415 -14.88 21.57 -11.67
C ASP A 415 -16.25 20.93 -11.97
N GLY A 416 -16.79 20.18 -10.99
CA GLY A 416 -18.08 19.51 -11.09
C GLY A 416 -18.04 18.14 -11.76
N ASN A 417 -16.85 17.64 -12.14
CA ASN A 417 -16.71 16.30 -12.68
C ASN A 417 -17.00 15.26 -11.61
N ARG A 418 -17.89 14.33 -11.93
CA ARG A 418 -18.32 13.27 -11.04
C ARG A 418 -17.76 11.93 -11.51
N SER A 419 -17.00 11.29 -10.65
CA SER A 419 -16.56 9.90 -10.82
C SER A 419 -17.40 9.02 -9.92
N GLU A 420 -17.95 7.96 -10.45
CA GLU A 420 -18.81 7.02 -9.72
C GLU A 420 -18.22 5.63 -9.71
N THR A 421 -18.36 4.95 -8.58
CA THR A 421 -17.96 3.54 -8.41
C THR A 421 -19.14 2.77 -7.86
N GLN A 422 -19.48 1.66 -8.53
CA GLN A 422 -20.47 0.70 -8.05
C GLN A 422 -19.74 -0.50 -7.45
N TYR A 423 -20.32 -1.04 -6.39
CA TYR A 423 -19.74 -2.13 -5.63
C TYR A 423 -20.67 -3.34 -5.60
N ASP A 424 -20.09 -4.54 -5.53
CA ASP A 424 -20.84 -5.74 -5.21
C ASP A 424 -21.26 -5.74 -3.72
N ALA A 425 -22.00 -6.76 -3.33
CA ALA A 425 -22.48 -6.89 -1.96
C ALA A 425 -21.37 -6.93 -0.91
N TRP A 426 -20.13 -7.23 -1.29
CA TRP A 426 -18.96 -7.35 -0.40
C TRP A 426 -18.00 -6.17 -0.48
N GLY A 427 -18.34 -5.15 -1.27
CA GLY A 427 -17.54 -3.94 -1.35
C GLY A 427 -16.39 -4.02 -2.35
N LYS A 428 -16.43 -4.98 -3.30
CA LYS A 428 -15.52 -4.95 -4.45
C LYS A 428 -16.11 -4.10 -5.55
N ALA A 429 -15.30 -3.23 -6.14
CA ALA A 429 -15.73 -2.38 -7.24
C ALA A 429 -16.07 -3.23 -8.47
N VAL A 430 -17.30 -3.10 -8.98
CA VAL A 430 -17.76 -3.79 -10.19
C VAL A 430 -17.86 -2.87 -11.40
N SER A 431 -17.95 -1.55 -11.19
CA SER A 431 -17.85 -0.58 -12.26
C SER A 431 -17.36 0.77 -11.74
N THR A 432 -16.61 1.46 -12.58
CA THR A 432 -16.19 2.85 -12.34
C THR A 432 -16.55 3.68 -13.57
N THR A 433 -17.19 4.82 -13.35
CA THR A 433 -17.59 5.75 -14.42
C THR A 433 -16.92 7.09 -14.18
N GLN A 434 -16.21 7.58 -15.19
CA GLN A 434 -15.55 8.88 -15.18
C GLN A 434 -15.66 9.52 -16.56
N GLY A 435 -16.11 10.78 -16.63
CA GLY A 435 -16.29 11.48 -17.90
C GLY A 435 -17.28 10.80 -18.86
N GLY A 436 -18.27 10.07 -18.32
CA GLY A 436 -19.25 9.32 -19.12
C GLY A 436 -18.74 7.97 -19.66
N LEU A 437 -17.51 7.60 -19.34
CA LEU A 437 -16.89 6.34 -19.73
C LEU A 437 -16.88 5.37 -18.57
N THR A 438 -17.28 4.13 -18.82
CA THR A 438 -17.42 3.09 -17.78
C THR A 438 -16.47 1.94 -18.02
N ARG A 439 -15.76 1.53 -16.97
CA ARG A 439 -15.06 0.26 -16.84
C ARG A 439 -15.83 -0.68 -15.94
N SER A 440 -15.85 -1.94 -16.26
CA SER A 440 -16.54 -2.96 -15.47
C SER A 440 -15.60 -4.08 -15.08
N MET A 441 -15.86 -4.69 -13.94
CA MET A 441 -15.08 -5.81 -13.40
C MET A 441 -16.04 -6.88 -12.91
N GLU A 442 -15.73 -8.14 -13.21
CA GLU A 442 -16.44 -9.30 -12.69
C GLU A 442 -15.51 -10.15 -11.83
N TYR A 443 -16.06 -10.71 -10.77
CA TYR A 443 -15.34 -11.52 -9.81
C TYR A 443 -15.96 -12.90 -9.66
N ASP A 444 -15.15 -13.90 -9.38
CA ASP A 444 -15.63 -15.20 -8.95
C ASP A 444 -15.94 -15.21 -7.43
N ALA A 445 -16.41 -16.35 -6.92
CA ALA A 445 -16.72 -16.49 -5.51
C ALA A 445 -15.50 -16.33 -4.57
N ALA A 446 -14.29 -16.57 -5.06
CA ALA A 446 -13.04 -16.32 -4.31
C ALA A 446 -12.63 -14.85 -4.30
N GLY A 447 -13.37 -13.98 -4.97
CA GLY A 447 -13.04 -12.55 -5.08
C GLY A 447 -11.95 -12.24 -6.11
N ARG A 448 -11.63 -13.20 -6.98
CA ARG A 448 -10.66 -13.01 -8.06
C ARG A 448 -11.33 -12.38 -9.27
N VAL A 449 -10.63 -11.45 -9.93
CA VAL A 449 -11.13 -10.85 -11.17
C VAL A 449 -11.15 -11.90 -12.27
N ILE A 450 -12.30 -12.15 -12.88
CA ILE A 450 -12.46 -13.07 -14.01
C ILE A 450 -12.66 -12.35 -15.33
N SER A 451 -13.15 -11.11 -15.31
CA SER A 451 -13.32 -10.31 -16.52
C SER A 451 -13.14 -8.81 -16.22
N LEU A 452 -12.50 -8.11 -17.13
CA LEU A 452 -12.44 -6.65 -17.18
C LEU A 452 -13.06 -6.21 -18.51
N THR A 453 -13.91 -5.19 -18.46
CA THR A 453 -14.44 -4.54 -19.66
C THR A 453 -13.94 -3.09 -19.68
N ASN A 454 -13.27 -2.70 -20.74
CA ASN A 454 -12.78 -1.33 -20.89
C ASN A 454 -13.89 -0.39 -21.41
N GLU A 455 -13.57 0.87 -21.57
CA GLU A 455 -14.47 1.93 -21.99
C GLU A 455 -15.01 1.73 -23.43
N ASN A 456 -14.31 0.94 -24.25
CA ASN A 456 -14.73 0.58 -25.62
C ASN A 456 -15.57 -0.70 -25.67
N GLY A 457 -15.83 -1.34 -24.51
CA GLY A 457 -16.56 -2.61 -24.44
C GLY A 457 -15.72 -3.84 -24.76
N SER A 458 -14.40 -3.70 -24.92
CA SER A 458 -13.49 -4.84 -25.10
C SER A 458 -13.26 -5.54 -23.77
N HIS A 459 -13.11 -6.87 -23.82
CA HIS A 459 -12.95 -7.71 -22.64
C HIS A 459 -11.51 -8.20 -22.47
N SER A 460 -11.11 -8.36 -21.23
CA SER A 460 -9.92 -9.10 -20.82
C SER A 460 -10.36 -10.12 -19.77
N ASP A 461 -10.10 -11.40 -20.03
CA ASP A 461 -10.59 -12.51 -19.22
C ASP A 461 -9.44 -13.20 -18.50
N PHE A 462 -9.71 -13.69 -17.27
CA PHE A 462 -8.70 -14.27 -16.40
C PHE A 462 -9.16 -15.62 -15.87
N SER A 463 -8.26 -16.59 -15.84
CA SER A 463 -8.48 -17.91 -15.24
C SER A 463 -7.38 -18.22 -14.23
N TYR A 464 -7.75 -18.94 -13.18
CA TYR A 464 -6.87 -19.23 -12.05
C TYR A 464 -6.80 -20.71 -11.76
N ASP A 465 -5.68 -21.15 -11.20
CA ASP A 465 -5.55 -22.51 -10.67
C ASP A 465 -6.16 -22.64 -9.25
N ALA A 466 -6.07 -23.84 -8.69
CA ALA A 466 -6.62 -24.13 -7.37
C ALA A 466 -5.92 -23.38 -6.22
N LEU A 467 -4.75 -22.79 -6.44
CA LEU A 467 -4.00 -21.99 -5.48
C LEU A 467 -4.07 -20.47 -5.76
N ASP A 468 -5.08 -20.02 -6.49
CA ASP A 468 -5.32 -18.60 -6.83
C ASP A 468 -4.26 -17.97 -7.74
N ARG A 469 -3.43 -18.77 -8.43
CA ARG A 469 -2.43 -18.25 -9.38
C ARG A 469 -3.05 -18.08 -10.75
N LEU A 470 -2.73 -16.97 -11.43
CA LEU A 470 -3.20 -16.70 -12.79
C LEU A 470 -2.60 -17.71 -13.78
N VAL A 471 -3.44 -18.47 -14.47
CA VAL A 471 -3.01 -19.47 -15.46
C VAL A 471 -3.33 -19.08 -16.89
N GLN A 472 -4.31 -18.19 -17.11
CA GLN A 472 -4.65 -17.68 -18.43
C GLN A 472 -5.18 -16.26 -18.35
N GLN A 473 -4.78 -15.45 -19.30
CA GLN A 473 -5.29 -14.09 -19.52
C GLN A 473 -5.60 -13.90 -20.99
N GLY A 474 -6.84 -13.46 -21.29
CA GLY A 474 -7.21 -12.92 -22.60
C GLY A 474 -7.07 -11.40 -22.57
N GLY A 475 -6.30 -10.81 -23.48
CA GLY A 475 -6.13 -9.36 -23.55
C GLY A 475 -7.30 -8.65 -24.26
N PHE A 476 -7.40 -7.33 -24.10
CA PHE A 476 -8.36 -6.49 -24.82
C PHE A 476 -8.15 -6.50 -26.34
N ASP A 477 -6.97 -6.87 -26.80
CA ASP A 477 -6.57 -7.03 -28.19
C ASP A 477 -6.88 -8.44 -28.75
N GLY A 478 -7.49 -9.31 -27.95
CA GLY A 478 -7.82 -10.70 -28.30
C GLY A 478 -6.66 -11.69 -28.16
N ARG A 479 -5.47 -11.23 -27.71
CA ARG A 479 -4.31 -12.10 -27.48
C ARG A 479 -4.53 -12.93 -26.21
N THR A 480 -4.07 -14.18 -26.25
CA THR A 480 -4.15 -15.10 -25.11
C THR A 480 -2.77 -15.40 -24.56
N GLN A 481 -2.62 -15.20 -23.26
CA GLN A 481 -1.41 -15.55 -22.52
C GLN A 481 -1.72 -16.66 -21.51
N ARG A 482 -0.82 -17.63 -21.40
CA ARG A 482 -0.91 -18.75 -20.44
C ARG A 482 0.32 -18.82 -19.58
N TYR A 483 0.16 -19.26 -18.34
CA TYR A 483 1.20 -19.28 -17.32
C TYR A 483 1.24 -20.64 -16.62
N HIS A 484 2.46 -21.13 -16.36
CA HIS A 484 2.72 -22.34 -15.59
C HIS A 484 3.68 -22.01 -14.45
N TYR A 485 3.46 -22.68 -13.33
CA TYR A 485 4.22 -22.46 -12.10
C TYR A 485 4.83 -23.74 -11.60
N ASP A 486 5.96 -23.65 -10.88
CA ASP A 486 6.51 -24.77 -10.15
C ASP A 486 5.75 -24.98 -8.82
N LEU A 487 6.14 -26.02 -8.08
CA LEU A 487 5.53 -26.35 -6.79
C LEU A 487 5.69 -25.26 -5.73
N THR A 488 6.63 -24.35 -5.90
CA THR A 488 6.87 -23.21 -4.98
C THR A 488 6.15 -21.93 -5.39
N GLY A 489 5.44 -21.95 -6.52
CA GLY A 489 4.68 -20.82 -7.05
C GLY A 489 5.48 -19.86 -7.95
N LYS A 490 6.72 -20.22 -8.33
CA LYS A 490 7.48 -19.45 -9.30
C LYS A 490 6.99 -19.72 -10.72
N LEU A 491 6.91 -18.66 -11.52
CA LEU A 491 6.59 -18.76 -12.94
C LEU A 491 7.70 -19.49 -13.70
N THR A 492 7.38 -20.64 -14.28
CA THR A 492 8.32 -21.44 -15.07
C THR A 492 8.11 -21.34 -16.56
N GLN A 493 6.89 -21.06 -16.98
CA GLN A 493 6.55 -20.93 -18.41
C GLN A 493 5.46 -19.89 -18.61
N SER A 494 5.59 -19.09 -19.66
CA SER A 494 4.50 -18.33 -20.24
C SER A 494 4.38 -18.63 -21.73
N GLU A 495 3.18 -18.55 -22.25
CA GLU A 495 2.86 -18.69 -23.66
C GLU A 495 2.06 -17.46 -24.11
N ASP A 496 2.48 -16.81 -25.19
CA ASP A 496 1.82 -15.66 -25.78
C ASP A 496 1.69 -15.92 -27.28
N GLU A 497 0.49 -16.24 -27.75
CA GLU A 497 0.20 -16.52 -29.18
C GLU A 497 1.18 -17.50 -29.82
N GLY A 498 1.51 -18.58 -29.12
CA GLY A 498 2.46 -19.60 -29.59
C GLY A 498 3.93 -19.30 -29.30
N LEU A 499 4.23 -18.15 -28.71
CA LEU A 499 5.57 -17.83 -28.23
C LEU A 499 5.75 -18.36 -26.82
N VAL A 500 6.51 -19.45 -26.67
CA VAL A 500 6.73 -20.13 -25.40
C VAL A 500 8.01 -19.63 -24.75
N THR A 501 7.88 -19.00 -23.59
CA THR A 501 9.00 -18.55 -22.77
C THR A 501 9.15 -19.44 -21.55
N LEU A 502 10.38 -19.94 -21.32
CA LEU A 502 10.73 -20.73 -20.14
C LEU A 502 11.71 -19.94 -19.27
N TRP A 503 11.46 -19.94 -17.96
CA TRP A 503 12.36 -19.39 -16.94
C TRP A 503 12.94 -20.50 -16.09
N HIS A 504 14.24 -20.39 -15.81
CA HIS A 504 14.96 -21.32 -14.96
C HIS A 504 15.56 -20.59 -13.77
N TYR A 505 15.59 -21.28 -12.63
CA TYR A 505 16.00 -20.70 -11.36
C TYR A 505 17.10 -21.54 -10.72
N ASP A 506 17.96 -20.90 -9.93
CA ASP A 506 18.94 -21.57 -9.10
C ASP A 506 18.33 -21.99 -7.75
N ALA A 507 19.14 -22.61 -6.89
CA ALA A 507 18.73 -23.06 -5.56
C ALA A 507 18.33 -21.91 -4.62
N SER A 508 18.73 -20.69 -4.93
CA SER A 508 18.36 -19.45 -4.19
C SER A 508 17.13 -18.75 -4.77
N ASP A 509 16.39 -19.40 -5.67
CA ASP A 509 15.20 -18.86 -6.37
C ASP A 509 15.47 -17.64 -7.26
N ARG A 510 16.71 -17.48 -7.71
CA ARG A 510 17.09 -16.43 -8.66
C ARG A 510 17.04 -16.94 -10.08
N ILE A 511 16.60 -16.10 -11.03
CA ILE A 511 16.57 -16.45 -12.44
C ILE A 511 18.01 -16.68 -12.94
N THR A 512 18.26 -17.82 -13.58
CA THR A 512 19.55 -18.13 -14.20
C THR A 512 19.54 -17.94 -15.69
N HIS A 513 18.48 -18.34 -16.36
CA HIS A 513 18.33 -18.16 -17.80
C HIS A 513 16.87 -18.24 -18.24
N ARG A 514 16.63 -17.70 -19.41
CA ARG A 514 15.34 -17.71 -20.09
C ARG A 514 15.53 -18.22 -21.52
N THR A 515 14.58 -19.00 -22.01
CA THR A 515 14.51 -19.43 -23.39
C THR A 515 13.20 -18.97 -24.03
N VAL A 516 13.21 -18.72 -25.32
CA VAL A 516 12.02 -18.39 -26.11
C VAL A 516 11.93 -19.35 -27.27
N ASN A 517 10.85 -20.14 -27.36
CA ASN A 517 10.68 -21.24 -28.33
C ASN A 517 11.86 -22.22 -28.40
N GLY A 518 12.51 -22.43 -27.26
CA GLY A 518 13.69 -23.31 -27.14
C GLY A 518 15.03 -22.61 -27.44
N ASP A 519 15.03 -21.42 -28.00
CA ASP A 519 16.25 -20.66 -28.23
C ASP A 519 16.66 -19.90 -26.96
N PRO A 520 17.96 -19.89 -26.61
CA PRO A 520 18.46 -19.08 -25.51
C PRO A 520 18.13 -17.61 -25.69
N ALA A 521 17.53 -17.00 -24.68
CA ALA A 521 17.27 -15.56 -24.63
C ALA A 521 18.29 -14.88 -23.73
N GLU A 522 18.00 -14.71 -22.44
CA GLU A 522 18.93 -14.10 -21.51
C GLU A 522 19.50 -15.09 -20.51
N GLN A 523 20.69 -14.76 -19.99
CA GLN A 523 21.33 -15.43 -18.88
C GLN A 523 21.69 -14.44 -17.77
N TRP A 524 21.49 -14.84 -16.52
CA TRP A 524 21.81 -14.06 -15.33
C TRP A 524 22.87 -14.80 -14.53
N GLN A 525 23.89 -14.07 -14.08
CA GLN A 525 24.92 -14.59 -13.19
C GLN A 525 25.02 -13.71 -11.97
N TYR A 526 25.32 -14.35 -10.83
CA TYR A 526 25.39 -13.70 -9.53
C TYR A 526 26.77 -13.90 -8.93
N ASP A 527 27.22 -12.95 -8.11
CA ASP A 527 28.48 -13.05 -7.40
C ASP A 527 28.35 -13.88 -6.10
N GLY A 528 29.44 -13.98 -5.35
CA GLY A 528 29.48 -14.72 -4.08
C GLY A 528 28.61 -14.11 -2.97
N HIS A 529 28.21 -12.85 -3.08
CA HIS A 529 27.28 -12.17 -2.18
C HIS A 529 25.82 -12.44 -2.57
N GLY A 530 25.56 -12.98 -3.78
CA GLY A 530 24.24 -13.14 -4.35
C GLY A 530 23.74 -11.92 -5.13
N TRP A 531 24.61 -10.96 -5.40
CA TRP A 531 24.28 -9.78 -6.21
C TRP A 531 24.41 -10.09 -7.71
N LEU A 532 23.59 -9.42 -8.52
CA LEU A 532 23.61 -9.62 -9.96
C LEU A 532 24.94 -9.16 -10.55
N ARG A 533 25.69 -10.07 -11.13
CA ARG A 533 27.00 -9.80 -11.71
C ARG A 533 26.92 -9.50 -13.20
N GLU A 534 26.08 -10.25 -13.92
CA GLU A 534 26.01 -10.17 -15.39
C GLU A 534 24.61 -10.58 -15.89
N ILE A 535 24.12 -9.85 -16.87
CA ILE A 535 23.02 -10.26 -17.76
C ILE A 535 23.58 -10.31 -19.17
N SER A 536 23.31 -11.37 -19.90
CA SER A 536 23.74 -11.52 -21.28
C SER A 536 22.66 -12.14 -22.15
N HIS A 537 22.72 -11.86 -23.46
CA HIS A 537 21.87 -12.49 -24.47
C HIS A 537 22.62 -12.57 -25.81
N LEU A 538 22.11 -13.36 -26.74
CA LEU A 538 22.59 -13.38 -28.11
C LEU A 538 21.68 -12.47 -28.96
N SER A 539 22.30 -11.59 -29.73
CA SER A 539 21.62 -10.70 -30.66
C SER A 539 22.42 -10.60 -31.94
N GLU A 540 21.78 -10.92 -33.08
CA GLU A 540 22.39 -10.86 -34.41
C GLU A 540 23.73 -11.60 -34.52
N GLY A 541 23.85 -12.75 -33.84
CA GLY A 541 25.06 -13.57 -33.85
C GLY A 541 26.17 -13.08 -32.92
N HIS A 542 25.92 -12.08 -32.08
CA HIS A 542 26.86 -11.56 -31.10
C HIS A 542 26.34 -11.80 -29.68
N ARG A 543 27.26 -11.97 -28.75
CA ARG A 543 26.94 -11.97 -27.31
C ARG A 543 26.95 -10.54 -26.80
N VAL A 544 25.80 -10.07 -26.35
CA VAL A 544 25.66 -8.77 -25.68
C VAL A 544 25.52 -9.01 -24.18
N ALA A 545 26.33 -8.34 -23.40
CA ALA A 545 26.32 -8.50 -21.94
C ALA A 545 26.35 -7.15 -21.22
N VAL A 546 25.75 -7.12 -20.05
CA VAL A 546 25.86 -6.03 -19.09
C VAL A 546 26.48 -6.60 -17.82
N HIS A 547 27.61 -6.04 -17.42
CA HIS A 547 28.35 -6.43 -16.22
C HIS A 547 28.15 -5.39 -15.15
N TYR A 548 27.85 -5.83 -13.92
CA TYR A 548 27.59 -4.96 -12.78
C TYR A 548 28.71 -5.06 -11.76
N GLY A 549 29.16 -3.92 -11.25
CA GLY A 549 30.11 -3.80 -10.17
C GLY A 549 29.50 -3.10 -8.96
N TYR A 550 29.89 -3.53 -7.75
CA TYR A 550 29.34 -3.03 -6.50
C TYR A 550 30.46 -2.62 -5.54
N ASP A 551 30.14 -1.70 -4.63
CA ASP A 551 30.99 -1.41 -3.50
C ASP A 551 30.75 -2.41 -2.34
N ASP A 552 31.48 -2.23 -1.24
CA ASP A 552 31.37 -3.05 -0.04
C ASP A 552 30.02 -2.92 0.69
N LYS A 553 29.23 -1.91 0.36
CA LYS A 553 27.86 -1.68 0.86
C LYS A 553 26.77 -2.24 -0.05
N GLY A 554 27.14 -2.90 -1.15
CA GLY A 554 26.21 -3.45 -2.12
C GLY A 554 25.59 -2.43 -3.07
N ARG A 555 26.14 -1.21 -3.15
CA ARG A 555 25.66 -0.19 -4.08
C ARG A 555 26.32 -0.36 -5.44
N LEU A 556 25.54 -0.13 -6.51
CA LEU A 556 26.04 -0.24 -7.89
C LEU A 556 27.08 0.85 -8.17
N THR A 557 28.32 0.45 -8.45
CA THR A 557 29.43 1.38 -8.78
C THR A 557 29.75 1.42 -10.25
N GLY A 558 29.42 0.38 -11.00
CA GLY A 558 29.70 0.32 -12.43
C GLY A 558 28.73 -0.58 -13.19
N GLU A 559 28.48 -0.18 -14.41
CA GLU A 559 27.72 -0.91 -15.39
C GLU A 559 28.50 -0.90 -16.70
N ARG A 560 28.96 -2.07 -17.15
CA ARG A 560 29.74 -2.20 -18.37
C ARG A 560 28.98 -3.03 -19.39
N GLN A 561 28.63 -2.42 -20.50
CA GLN A 561 28.04 -3.09 -21.65
C GLN A 561 29.13 -3.60 -22.57
N THR A 562 29.00 -4.84 -23.06
CA THR A 562 29.96 -5.46 -23.98
C THR A 562 29.24 -6.12 -25.14
N VAL A 563 29.88 -6.10 -26.30
CA VAL A 563 29.54 -6.91 -27.48
C VAL A 563 30.74 -7.79 -27.81
N GLU A 564 30.51 -9.09 -27.83
CA GLU A 564 31.56 -10.11 -27.97
C GLU A 564 31.22 -11.07 -29.11
N ASN A 565 32.27 -11.64 -29.73
CA ASN A 565 32.09 -12.78 -30.60
C ASN A 565 31.79 -14.02 -29.72
N PRO A 566 30.64 -14.70 -29.93
CA PRO A 566 30.22 -15.81 -29.03
C PRO A 566 31.11 -17.05 -29.17
N GLU A 567 31.83 -17.22 -30.30
CA GLU A 567 32.70 -18.38 -30.57
C GLU A 567 34.11 -18.18 -30.02
N THR A 568 34.67 -16.98 -30.22
CA THR A 568 36.06 -16.67 -29.87
C THR A 568 36.19 -15.95 -28.48
N GLY A 569 35.11 -15.33 -27.99
CA GLY A 569 35.15 -14.49 -26.82
C GLY A 569 35.83 -13.15 -27.05
N GLU A 570 36.16 -12.80 -28.31
CA GLU A 570 36.78 -11.53 -28.63
C GLU A 570 35.85 -10.37 -28.36
N LEU A 571 36.32 -9.37 -27.60
CA LEU A 571 35.60 -8.14 -27.29
C LEU A 571 35.60 -7.24 -28.52
N LEU A 572 34.43 -7.00 -29.10
CA LEU A 572 34.24 -6.16 -30.28
C LEU A 572 33.93 -4.72 -29.92
N TRP A 573 33.20 -4.52 -28.81
CA TRP A 573 32.82 -3.20 -28.34
C TRP A 573 32.53 -3.25 -26.86
N GLN A 574 32.81 -2.15 -26.16
CA GLN A 574 32.42 -1.95 -24.77
C GLN A 574 32.11 -0.51 -24.48
N HIS A 575 31.23 -0.32 -23.52
CA HIS A 575 30.91 0.97 -22.92
C HIS A 575 30.73 0.80 -21.42
N GLU A 576 31.39 1.61 -20.62
CA GLU A 576 31.28 1.56 -19.17
C GLU A 576 30.65 2.85 -18.64
N THR A 577 29.70 2.68 -17.72
CA THR A 577 29.10 3.77 -16.96
C THR A 577 29.44 3.58 -15.50
N LYS A 578 30.09 4.55 -14.88
CA LYS A 578 30.44 4.52 -13.45
C LYS A 578 29.45 5.33 -12.64
N HIS A 579 29.09 4.81 -11.49
CA HIS A 579 28.21 5.45 -10.52
C HIS A 579 29.01 5.81 -9.29
N ALA A 580 28.81 7.02 -8.76
CA ALA A 580 29.43 7.46 -7.54
C ALA A 580 28.36 7.99 -6.57
N TYR A 581 28.70 7.95 -5.28
CA TYR A 581 27.81 8.34 -4.20
C TYR A 581 28.51 9.40 -3.35
N ASN A 582 27.75 10.35 -2.79
CA ASN A 582 28.29 11.33 -1.86
C ASN A 582 28.53 10.71 -0.47
N GLU A 583 29.06 11.49 0.46
CA GLU A 583 29.33 11.05 1.83
C GLU A 583 28.08 10.62 2.60
N GLN A 584 26.90 11.11 2.22
CA GLN A 584 25.61 10.73 2.79
C GLN A 584 24.98 9.49 2.13
N GLY A 585 25.68 8.86 1.18
CA GLY A 585 25.18 7.67 0.48
C GLY A 585 24.21 7.92 -0.68
N LEU A 586 23.99 9.17 -1.07
CA LEU A 586 23.16 9.51 -2.21
C LEU A 586 23.94 9.38 -3.52
N ALA A 587 23.31 8.79 -4.55
CA ALA A 587 23.85 8.74 -5.90
C ALA A 587 24.01 10.17 -6.44
N ASN A 588 25.23 10.58 -6.72
CA ASN A 588 25.52 11.97 -7.09
C ASN A 588 26.27 12.11 -8.44
N ARG A 589 26.77 11.03 -9.00
CA ARG A 589 27.55 11.09 -10.24
C ARG A 589 27.40 9.83 -11.07
N VAL A 590 27.19 10.03 -12.38
CA VAL A 590 27.27 9.00 -13.42
C VAL A 590 28.26 9.42 -14.46
N THR A 591 29.25 8.57 -14.74
CA THR A 591 30.30 8.83 -15.74
C THR A 591 30.20 7.79 -16.83
N PRO A 592 29.61 8.12 -18.00
CA PRO A 592 29.69 7.29 -19.21
C PRO A 592 31.09 7.31 -19.79
N ASP A 593 31.56 6.21 -20.35
CA ASP A 593 32.95 5.99 -20.77
C ASP A 593 33.49 7.05 -21.77
N SER A 594 32.69 7.40 -22.76
CA SER A 594 33.08 8.32 -23.81
C SER A 594 32.46 9.72 -23.70
N LEU A 595 31.74 9.98 -22.62
CA LEU A 595 31.01 11.23 -22.42
C LEU A 595 31.46 11.90 -21.13
N PRO A 596 31.29 13.22 -21.02
CA PRO A 596 31.53 13.90 -19.76
C PRO A 596 30.64 13.37 -18.64
N PRO A 597 31.15 13.34 -17.39
CA PRO A 597 30.34 12.89 -16.26
C PRO A 597 29.15 13.81 -16.02
N VAL A 598 28.02 13.21 -15.63
CA VAL A 598 26.84 13.90 -15.11
C VAL A 598 26.86 13.83 -13.59
N GLU A 599 26.76 14.98 -12.95
CA GLU A 599 26.72 15.10 -11.48
C GLU A 599 25.41 15.75 -11.06
N TRP A 600 24.77 15.17 -10.05
CA TRP A 600 23.59 15.74 -9.42
C TRP A 600 23.99 16.48 -8.16
N LEU A 601 23.56 17.73 -8.06
CA LEU A 601 23.74 18.57 -6.89
C LEU A 601 22.46 18.49 -6.06
N THR A 602 22.60 18.12 -4.80
CA THR A 602 21.47 17.97 -3.88
C THR A 602 21.63 18.88 -2.66
N TYR A 603 20.52 19.18 -2.01
CA TYR A 603 20.48 19.90 -0.75
C TYR A 603 19.46 19.26 0.20
N GLY A 604 19.54 19.58 1.49
CA GLY A 604 18.65 19.05 2.50
C GLY A 604 18.61 17.52 2.50
N SER A 605 17.43 16.93 2.52
CA SER A 605 17.22 15.48 2.52
C SER A 605 17.35 14.83 1.13
N GLY A 606 18.06 15.43 0.20
CA GLY A 606 18.31 14.89 -1.13
C GLY A 606 17.51 15.56 -2.25
N TYR A 607 16.98 16.74 -2.03
CA TYR A 607 16.33 17.53 -3.08
C TYR A 607 17.32 17.99 -4.15
N LEU A 608 16.94 17.84 -5.41
CA LEU A 608 17.79 18.21 -6.53
C LEU A 608 17.93 19.73 -6.65
N ALA A 609 19.16 20.24 -6.55
CA ALA A 609 19.51 21.64 -6.70
C ALA A 609 20.01 21.98 -8.11
N GLY A 610 20.59 21.00 -8.80
CA GLY A 610 21.13 21.23 -10.14
C GLY A 610 21.86 20.02 -10.70
N MET A 611 22.41 20.18 -11.90
CA MET A 611 23.23 19.18 -12.56
C MET A 611 24.44 19.84 -13.20
N LYS A 612 25.54 19.11 -13.22
CA LYS A 612 26.76 19.46 -13.95
C LYS A 612 27.03 18.43 -15.05
N LEU A 613 27.59 18.89 -16.14
CA LEU A 613 28.10 18.04 -17.21
C LEU A 613 29.59 18.35 -17.41
N GLY A 614 30.45 17.35 -17.16
CA GLY A 614 31.89 17.53 -17.24
C GLY A 614 32.45 18.60 -16.30
N GLY A 615 31.80 18.79 -15.14
CA GLY A 615 32.19 19.82 -14.16
C GLY A 615 31.58 21.21 -14.44
N THR A 616 30.98 21.42 -15.61
CA THR A 616 30.32 22.67 -15.96
C THR A 616 28.84 22.61 -15.55
N PRO A 617 28.29 23.62 -14.87
CA PRO A 617 26.86 23.66 -14.56
C PRO A 617 26.02 23.60 -15.84
N LEU A 618 25.11 22.61 -15.90
CA LEU A 618 24.17 22.43 -17.02
C LEU A 618 22.83 23.07 -16.70
N VAL A 619 22.35 22.83 -15.51
CA VAL A 619 21.07 23.37 -15.02
C VAL A 619 21.14 23.60 -13.53
N GLU A 620 20.51 24.68 -13.07
CA GLU A 620 20.27 24.98 -11.68
C GLU A 620 18.77 25.16 -11.43
N TYR A 621 18.31 24.64 -10.29
CA TYR A 621 16.91 24.73 -9.88
C TYR A 621 16.80 25.66 -8.68
N THR A 622 16.07 26.76 -8.84
CA THR A 622 15.65 27.59 -7.70
C THR A 622 14.34 27.02 -7.19
N ARG A 623 14.27 26.83 -5.86
CA ARG A 623 13.10 26.23 -5.23
C ARG A 623 12.60 27.11 -4.09
N ASP A 624 11.29 27.05 -3.87
CA ASP A 624 10.68 27.69 -2.71
C ASP A 624 10.87 26.84 -1.44
N ARG A 625 10.33 27.31 -0.32
CA ARG A 625 10.43 26.60 0.97
C ARG A 625 9.65 25.26 1.01
N LEU A 626 8.78 25.01 0.05
CA LEU A 626 8.09 23.73 -0.16
C LEU A 626 8.85 22.81 -1.13
N HIS A 627 10.08 23.19 -1.50
CA HIS A 627 10.92 22.47 -2.47
C HIS A 627 10.31 22.41 -3.89
N ARG A 628 9.32 23.25 -4.20
CA ARG A 628 8.78 23.37 -5.54
C ARG A 628 9.73 24.18 -6.42
N GLU A 629 9.92 23.74 -7.64
CA GLU A 629 10.74 24.46 -8.62
C GLU A 629 10.05 25.77 -9.01
N THR A 630 10.74 26.90 -8.79
CA THR A 630 10.26 28.25 -9.15
C THR A 630 11.01 28.83 -10.34
N VAL A 631 12.27 28.45 -10.53
CA VAL A 631 13.07 28.86 -11.67
C VAL A 631 14.00 27.73 -12.07
N ARG A 632 14.12 27.47 -13.35
CA ARG A 632 15.14 26.64 -13.97
C ARG A 632 16.10 27.53 -14.73
N THR A 633 17.36 27.50 -14.36
CA THR A 633 18.41 28.22 -15.09
C THR A 633 19.19 27.21 -15.92
N LEU A 634 19.08 27.31 -17.24
CA LEU A 634 19.83 26.51 -18.19
C LEU A 634 21.12 27.22 -18.54
N ALA A 635 22.21 26.45 -18.68
CA ALA A 635 23.54 26.99 -18.93
C ALA A 635 23.79 28.26 -18.07
N PRO A 636 24.00 28.13 -16.75
CA PRO A 636 24.02 29.25 -15.82
C PRO A 636 24.99 30.38 -16.23
N ASP A 637 26.04 30.05 -16.95
CA ASP A 637 26.99 31.03 -17.51
C ASP A 637 26.35 31.95 -18.57
N LEU A 638 25.26 31.53 -19.20
CA LEU A 638 24.47 32.31 -20.17
C LEU A 638 23.20 32.90 -19.56
N ASP A 639 22.93 32.60 -18.31
CA ASP A 639 21.76 33.07 -17.54
C ASP A 639 20.40 32.87 -18.28
N ILE A 640 20.23 31.69 -18.92
CA ILE A 640 18.95 31.34 -19.56
C ILE A 640 18.00 30.87 -18.48
N ARG A 641 17.09 31.76 -18.10
CA ARG A 641 16.14 31.52 -17.02
C ARG A 641 14.75 31.14 -17.54
N ILE A 642 14.18 30.09 -16.94
CA ILE A 642 12.79 29.67 -17.19
C ILE A 642 12.05 29.80 -15.85
N PRO A 643 11.31 30.88 -15.63
CA PRO A 643 10.55 31.07 -14.39
C PRO A 643 9.27 30.23 -14.40
N TYR A 644 8.82 29.85 -13.22
CA TYR A 644 7.55 29.15 -13.01
C TYR A 644 6.75 29.85 -11.94
N ALA A 645 5.54 30.32 -12.28
CA ALA A 645 4.56 30.76 -11.32
C ALA A 645 3.67 29.61 -10.90
N THR A 646 3.35 29.53 -9.62
CA THR A 646 2.44 28.52 -9.08
C THR A 646 1.38 29.18 -8.20
N ASP A 647 0.20 28.59 -8.20
CA ASP A 647 -0.84 28.99 -7.26
C ASP A 647 -0.59 28.39 -5.86
N PRO A 648 -1.32 28.80 -4.81
CA PRO A 648 -1.14 28.26 -3.47
C PRO A 648 -1.35 26.73 -3.37
N ALA A 649 -2.14 26.14 -4.27
CA ALA A 649 -2.35 24.70 -4.33
C ALA A 649 -1.23 23.95 -5.08
N GLY A 650 -0.24 24.66 -5.63
CA GLY A 650 0.90 24.08 -6.33
C GLY A 650 0.68 23.85 -7.82
N ASN A 651 -0.42 24.31 -8.39
CA ASN A 651 -0.63 24.24 -9.84
C ASN A 651 0.23 25.27 -10.55
N ARG A 652 0.79 24.92 -11.70
CA ARG A 652 1.52 25.88 -12.51
C ARG A 652 0.57 26.87 -13.18
N LEU A 653 0.96 28.15 -13.16
CA LEU A 653 0.22 29.23 -13.77
C LEU A 653 0.89 29.63 -15.08
N PRO A 654 0.13 30.24 -16.01
CA PRO A 654 0.72 30.93 -17.15
C PRO A 654 1.67 32.03 -16.67
N ASP A 655 2.91 31.95 -17.09
CA ASP A 655 3.92 32.96 -16.78
C ASP A 655 3.93 34.03 -17.87
N PRO A 656 3.87 35.34 -17.51
CA PRO A 656 3.85 36.41 -18.51
C PRO A 656 5.09 36.47 -19.39
N GLU A 657 6.25 36.02 -18.92
CA GLU A 657 7.47 35.97 -19.72
C GLU A 657 7.45 34.82 -20.73
N LEU A 658 6.86 33.66 -20.36
CA LEU A 658 6.75 32.48 -21.22
C LEU A 658 5.47 32.44 -22.05
N HIS A 659 4.43 33.12 -21.58
CA HIS A 659 3.09 33.10 -22.16
C HIS A 659 2.52 34.51 -22.29
N PRO A 660 3.21 35.44 -23.00
CA PRO A 660 2.85 36.85 -23.02
C PRO A 660 1.46 37.13 -23.61
N ASP A 661 0.97 36.24 -24.46
CA ASP A 661 -0.32 36.38 -25.13
C ASP A 661 -1.45 35.57 -24.47
N SER A 662 -1.19 34.92 -23.34
CA SER A 662 -2.19 34.14 -22.65
C SER A 662 -3.16 35.03 -21.89
N THR A 663 -4.44 34.81 -22.08
CA THR A 663 -5.53 35.46 -21.31
C THR A 663 -5.96 34.66 -20.10
N LEU A 664 -5.39 33.47 -19.91
CA LEU A 664 -5.72 32.57 -18.83
C LEU A 664 -5.01 32.96 -17.54
N THR A 665 -5.73 32.99 -16.43
CA THR A 665 -5.16 33.21 -15.09
C THR A 665 -4.70 31.92 -14.42
N ALA A 666 -5.18 30.78 -14.90
CA ALA A 666 -4.79 29.44 -14.46
C ALA A 666 -5.00 28.46 -15.62
N TRP A 667 -4.19 27.38 -15.62
CA TRP A 667 -4.38 26.32 -16.61
C TRP A 667 -5.60 25.47 -16.24
N PRO A 668 -6.56 25.23 -17.19
CA PRO A 668 -7.67 24.33 -16.95
C PRO A 668 -7.16 22.93 -16.58
N ASP A 669 -7.73 22.39 -15.49
CA ASP A 669 -7.37 21.05 -14.98
C ASP A 669 -5.85 20.83 -14.75
N ASN A 670 -5.13 21.93 -14.47
CA ASN A 670 -3.66 21.93 -14.32
C ASN A 670 -2.91 21.39 -15.56
N ARG A 671 -3.46 21.60 -16.75
CA ARG A 671 -2.85 21.24 -18.04
C ARG A 671 -2.50 22.48 -18.83
N ILE A 672 -1.31 22.53 -19.40
CA ILE A 672 -0.89 23.63 -20.25
C ILE A 672 -1.82 23.70 -21.47
N ALA A 673 -2.59 24.76 -21.59
CA ALA A 673 -3.50 24.96 -22.72
C ALA A 673 -2.81 25.61 -23.91
N GLU A 674 -1.85 26.52 -23.65
CA GLU A 674 -1.13 27.26 -24.67
C GLU A 674 0.23 27.74 -24.15
N ASP A 675 1.15 28.00 -25.06
CA ASP A 675 2.39 28.74 -24.79
C ASP A 675 2.62 29.81 -25.87
N ALA A 676 3.80 30.40 -25.91
CA ALA A 676 4.13 31.43 -26.89
C ALA A 676 4.07 30.95 -28.35
N HIS A 677 4.19 29.63 -28.59
CA HIS A 677 4.32 29.04 -29.91
C HIS A 677 3.19 28.08 -30.24
N TYR A 678 2.54 27.45 -29.25
CA TYR A 678 1.63 26.35 -29.47
C TYR A 678 0.34 26.45 -28.70
N VAL A 679 -0.70 25.79 -29.21
CA VAL A 679 -1.93 25.43 -28.50
C VAL A 679 -1.97 23.91 -28.36
N TYR A 680 -2.33 23.44 -27.17
CA TYR A 680 -2.31 22.03 -26.78
C TYR A 680 -3.73 21.50 -26.63
N HIS A 681 -3.97 20.33 -27.19
CA HIS A 681 -5.25 19.62 -27.08
C HIS A 681 -5.06 18.28 -26.40
N TYR A 682 -5.97 17.93 -25.53
CA TYR A 682 -5.91 16.72 -24.71
C TYR A 682 -7.13 15.84 -24.93
N ASP A 683 -6.95 14.55 -24.78
CA ASP A 683 -8.05 13.60 -24.74
C ASP A 683 -8.70 13.56 -23.34
N GLU A 684 -9.74 12.75 -23.22
CA GLU A 684 -10.46 12.53 -21.97
C GLU A 684 -9.62 11.96 -20.81
N TYR A 685 -8.48 11.33 -21.14
CA TYR A 685 -7.52 10.82 -20.14
C TYR A 685 -6.46 11.86 -19.76
N GLY A 686 -6.53 13.06 -20.34
CA GLY A 686 -5.55 14.12 -20.08
C GLY A 686 -4.23 13.95 -20.84
N ARG A 687 -4.19 13.08 -21.86
CA ARG A 687 -3.00 12.89 -22.70
C ARG A 687 -3.00 13.90 -23.84
N LEU A 688 -1.83 14.45 -24.15
CA LEU A 688 -1.68 15.37 -25.26
C LEU A 688 -1.95 14.65 -26.59
N THR A 689 -3.02 15.01 -27.28
CA THR A 689 -3.37 14.42 -28.58
C THR A 689 -2.86 15.24 -29.74
N GLU A 690 -2.91 16.55 -29.63
CA GLU A 690 -2.58 17.46 -30.70
C GLU A 690 -1.88 18.71 -30.19
N LYS A 691 -0.98 19.23 -30.99
CA LYS A 691 -0.27 20.47 -30.75
C LYS A 691 -0.23 21.26 -32.05
N THR A 692 -0.85 22.45 -32.05
CA THR A 692 -0.94 23.33 -33.22
C THR A 692 -0.10 24.59 -33.03
N ASP A 693 0.46 25.12 -34.11
CA ASP A 693 1.23 26.36 -34.04
C ASP A 693 0.33 27.56 -33.74
N ARG A 694 0.87 28.48 -32.96
CA ARG A 694 0.26 29.76 -32.63
C ARG A 694 1.11 30.89 -33.17
N ILE A 695 0.50 31.84 -33.90
CA ILE A 695 1.20 33.05 -34.35
C ILE A 695 1.17 34.13 -33.25
N PRO A 696 2.14 35.09 -33.24
CA PRO A 696 2.26 36.10 -32.18
C PRO A 696 1.01 36.95 -31.90
N THR A 697 0.10 37.01 -32.87
CA THR A 697 -1.18 37.73 -32.73
C THR A 697 -2.29 36.91 -32.04
N GLY A 698 -2.00 35.72 -31.58
CA GLY A 698 -2.99 34.82 -30.98
C GLY A 698 -3.87 34.06 -31.96
N VAL A 699 -3.62 34.17 -33.23
CA VAL A 699 -4.32 33.40 -34.28
C VAL A 699 -3.64 32.03 -34.43
N ILE A 700 -4.44 30.97 -34.33
CA ILE A 700 -3.96 29.59 -34.48
C ILE A 700 -3.67 29.31 -35.95
N ARG A 701 -2.50 28.74 -36.23
CA ARG A 701 -2.17 28.16 -37.52
C ARG A 701 -2.57 26.70 -37.57
N THR A 702 -3.36 26.31 -38.54
CA THR A 702 -3.83 24.94 -38.72
C THR A 702 -3.06 24.16 -39.76
N ASP A 703 -2.09 24.78 -40.43
CA ASP A 703 -1.28 24.21 -41.51
C ASP A 703 -0.01 23.49 -41.00
N ASP A 704 0.31 23.58 -39.72
CA ASP A 704 1.42 22.85 -39.07
C ASP A 704 0.93 22.20 -37.80
N GLU A 705 0.53 20.95 -37.86
CA GLU A 705 -0.06 20.16 -36.78
C GLU A 705 0.92 19.08 -36.33
N ARG A 706 0.89 18.80 -35.01
CA ARG A 706 1.62 17.69 -34.36
C ARG A 706 0.66 16.81 -33.61
N THR A 707 0.55 15.58 -34.07
CA THR A 707 -0.35 14.59 -33.45
C THR A 707 0.43 13.54 -32.65
N HIS A 708 -0.17 13.05 -31.56
CA HIS A 708 0.41 12.10 -30.64
C HIS A 708 -0.55 10.94 -30.43
N HIS A 709 -0.03 9.72 -30.53
CA HIS A 709 -0.79 8.48 -30.31
C HIS A 709 -0.15 7.65 -29.20
N TYR A 710 -0.98 7.06 -28.37
CA TYR A 710 -0.58 6.36 -27.17
C TYR A 710 -1.02 4.89 -27.21
N ASP A 711 -0.24 4.04 -26.57
CA ASP A 711 -0.65 2.66 -26.31
C ASP A 711 -1.61 2.56 -25.11
N SER A 712 -2.06 1.35 -24.79
CA SER A 712 -2.97 1.08 -23.66
C SER A 712 -2.34 1.36 -22.29
N GLN A 713 -1.02 1.54 -22.21
CA GLN A 713 -0.29 1.92 -21.02
C GLN A 713 0.02 3.42 -20.96
N HIS A 714 -0.63 4.21 -21.80
CA HIS A 714 -0.47 5.66 -21.92
C HIS A 714 0.94 6.13 -22.34
N ARG A 715 1.73 5.26 -23.01
CA ARG A 715 3.04 5.61 -23.53
C ARG A 715 2.91 6.11 -24.96
N LEU A 716 3.63 7.18 -25.28
CA LEU A 716 3.67 7.74 -26.63
C LEU A 716 4.34 6.76 -27.60
N VAL A 717 3.60 6.21 -28.55
CA VAL A 717 4.12 5.24 -29.54
C VAL A 717 4.31 5.80 -30.92
N PHE A 718 3.58 6.86 -31.25
CA PHE A 718 3.65 7.47 -32.57
C PHE A 718 3.43 8.98 -32.50
N HIS A 719 4.24 9.73 -33.23
CA HIS A 719 4.11 11.17 -33.35
C HIS A 719 4.27 11.57 -34.84
N THR A 720 3.39 12.44 -35.30
CA THR A 720 3.45 12.96 -36.67
C THR A 720 3.44 14.50 -36.65
N ARG A 721 4.32 15.11 -37.42
CA ARG A 721 4.22 16.51 -37.82
C ARG A 721 3.66 16.57 -39.21
N ILE A 722 2.57 17.28 -39.39
CA ILE A 722 1.86 17.45 -40.66
C ILE A 722 1.97 18.92 -41.09
N GLN A 723 2.29 19.17 -42.34
CA GLN A 723 2.30 20.52 -42.90
C GLN A 723 1.54 20.52 -44.22
N HIS A 724 0.61 21.44 -44.36
CA HIS A 724 -0.27 21.53 -45.53
C HIS A 724 -1.00 20.22 -45.89
N GLY A 725 -1.43 19.49 -44.81
CA GLY A 725 -2.14 18.23 -44.96
C GLY A 725 -1.28 17.01 -45.28
N GLU A 726 0.04 17.16 -45.36
CA GLU A 726 0.98 16.10 -45.71
C GLU A 726 1.99 15.84 -44.59
N PRO A 727 2.33 14.56 -44.27
CA PRO A 727 3.31 14.25 -43.24
C PRO A 727 4.69 14.81 -43.61
N LEU A 728 5.27 15.61 -42.74
CA LEU A 728 6.62 16.12 -42.82
C LEU A 728 7.63 15.26 -42.06
N VAL A 729 7.24 14.81 -40.88
CA VAL A 729 8.04 13.94 -40.00
C VAL A 729 7.12 12.94 -39.34
N GLU A 730 7.54 11.69 -39.36
CA GLU A 730 6.93 10.63 -38.51
C GLU A 730 7.97 10.09 -37.55
N SER A 731 7.58 9.87 -36.30
CA SER A 731 8.43 9.27 -35.28
C SER A 731 7.71 8.10 -34.64
N ARG A 732 8.39 6.98 -34.45
CA ARG A 732 7.91 5.82 -33.72
C ARG A 732 8.81 5.55 -32.55
N TYR A 733 8.21 5.18 -31.43
CA TYR A 733 8.90 4.93 -30.18
C TYR A 733 8.68 3.48 -29.75
N LEU A 734 9.77 2.83 -29.35
CA LEU A 734 9.76 1.45 -28.87
C LEU A 734 10.17 1.43 -27.40
N TYR A 735 9.48 0.62 -26.62
CA TYR A 735 9.69 0.49 -25.19
C TYR A 735 10.03 -0.95 -24.81
N ASP A 736 10.84 -1.10 -23.76
CA ASP A 736 11.04 -2.39 -23.11
C ASP A 736 9.82 -2.74 -22.22
N PRO A 737 9.73 -3.98 -21.71
CA PRO A 737 8.65 -4.38 -20.80
C PRO A 737 8.57 -3.55 -19.52
N LEU A 738 9.66 -2.91 -19.11
CA LEU A 738 9.71 -2.02 -17.94
C LEU A 738 9.31 -0.57 -18.27
N GLY A 739 8.92 -0.29 -19.52
CA GLY A 739 8.48 1.04 -19.96
C GLY A 739 9.61 2.01 -20.29
N ARG A 740 10.86 1.54 -20.36
CA ARG A 740 11.99 2.37 -20.78
C ARG A 740 12.04 2.43 -22.31
N ARG A 741 12.19 3.64 -22.84
CA ARG A 741 12.27 3.83 -24.30
C ARG A 741 13.58 3.26 -24.84
N MET A 742 13.47 2.24 -25.69
CA MET A 742 14.60 1.55 -26.29
C MET A 742 15.06 2.18 -27.60
N ALA A 743 14.11 2.69 -28.37
CA ALA A 743 14.44 3.28 -29.67
C ALA A 743 13.46 4.38 -30.08
N LYS A 744 13.97 5.31 -30.85
CA LYS A 744 13.20 6.27 -31.61
C LYS A 744 13.61 6.12 -33.09
N ARG A 745 12.63 5.90 -33.95
CA ARG A 745 12.85 5.85 -35.40
C ARG A 745 12.13 7.01 -36.02
N VAL A 746 12.82 7.74 -36.91
CA VAL A 746 12.31 8.96 -37.51
C VAL A 746 12.36 8.85 -39.04
N TRP A 747 11.24 9.14 -39.65
CA TRP A 747 11.14 9.29 -41.11
C TRP A 747 10.90 10.77 -41.42
N ARG A 748 11.71 11.32 -42.37
CA ARG A 748 11.61 12.72 -42.80
C ARG A 748 11.24 12.81 -44.23
N ARG A 749 10.48 13.84 -44.56
CA ARG A 749 10.22 14.23 -45.92
C ARG A 749 11.33 15.19 -46.37
N GLU A 750 12.04 14.83 -47.41
CA GLU A 750 13.11 15.65 -47.94
C GLU A 750 12.59 16.55 -49.05
N ARG A 751 13.28 17.62 -49.29
CA ARG A 751 13.01 18.54 -50.41
C ARG A 751 14.17 18.46 -51.41
N ASP A 752 13.85 18.22 -52.69
CA ASP A 752 14.80 18.30 -53.78
C ASP A 752 14.51 19.51 -54.68
N LEU A 753 15.22 19.58 -55.83
CA LEU A 753 15.05 20.65 -56.78
C LEU A 753 13.68 20.67 -57.47
N THR A 754 12.92 19.59 -57.40
CA THR A 754 11.58 19.45 -57.97
C THR A 754 10.45 19.69 -57.00
N GLY A 755 10.75 19.76 -55.70
CA GLY A 755 9.79 19.97 -54.62
C GLY A 755 9.93 19.00 -53.45
N TRP A 756 8.86 18.81 -52.69
CA TRP A 756 8.82 17.87 -51.58
C TRP A 756 8.70 16.41 -52.06
N MET A 757 9.61 15.57 -51.60
CA MET A 757 9.56 14.13 -51.83
C MET A 757 8.63 13.45 -50.81
N SER A 758 8.32 12.18 -51.02
CA SER A 758 7.65 11.35 -50.01
C SER A 758 8.59 11.10 -48.81
N LEU A 759 8.02 10.66 -47.69
CA LEU A 759 8.82 10.22 -46.51
C LEU A 759 9.89 9.20 -46.95
N SER A 760 11.05 9.26 -46.33
CA SER A 760 12.16 8.33 -46.56
C SER A 760 11.70 6.88 -46.36
N ARG A 761 12.25 5.95 -47.17
CA ARG A 761 11.90 4.51 -47.05
C ARG A 761 12.53 3.85 -45.81
N LYS A 762 13.61 4.42 -45.30
CA LYS A 762 14.33 3.94 -44.14
C LYS A 762 14.30 5.01 -43.04
N PRO A 763 14.15 4.62 -41.75
CA PRO A 763 14.29 5.55 -40.67
C PRO A 763 15.75 6.00 -40.50
N GLU A 764 15.91 7.23 -39.98
CA GLU A 764 17.17 7.75 -39.45
C GLU A 764 17.46 7.16 -38.08
#